data_89d9def667c5c71cefb3536e2fa2df08
#
_entry.id   89d9def667c5c71cefb3536e2fa2df08
#
_cell.length_a   1.000
_cell.length_b   1.000
_cell.length_c   1.000
_cell.angle_alpha   90.00
_cell.angle_beta   90.00
_cell.angle_gamma   90.00
#
_symmetry.space_group_name_H-M   'P 1'
#
loop_
_entity.id
_entity.type
_entity.pdbx_description
1 polymer ?
#
loop_
_entity_poly.entity_id
_entity_poly.type
_entity_poly.pdbx_seq_one_letter_code
_entity_poly.pdbx_strand_id
1 'polypeptide(L)'
;MKNERYIIENSFIKKELTIEKNRIKSFSYFNKVSERSLTALEGSEVFLISFGKGFFKKKIKASDLKIKGTTERIESASKRHELLFEPFRVKDSTISLTLVYETGDNDFFLRKHLEFEIIKQGAKDVILDCIDFENLSFNEGLSYWTVPKQEKSHIPGFALGLGQPVYVDSMFFGFEFPVCLTEIKENTTSVKYYNGRTLKKLCGGKSFITESFVAGCGDGNLKEQVQKAFFSYIKTISKPVRLRRQYNSWYDHMLNITRENVTASFLENEKGLTFSGEPALDSYVADDGWNDYDKDFWSFNEKFPDELYPFSKLSEALGSNFGLWLGPRGCYTNDTPKFAKRIEKSGNGYYNKQAHDICVTSTKYHKKTTELMLDFEERFSLNYWKLDGFAQFPCKSKKHDHMVGGYKDMYFYNDSWEKWIDTFNRLQENGSDNFWINLTCYAWPSPWFLRYVNSLWMQISDDVGFIGKKDKVSDKDRMLSYRDEKYYDFYNVRDFQFPQMGLYNHDPIYGNTAKVSMSDDDFRSYLFTMATRGSFFWEYYYSHNMMNENKWLINYACMRFIEDNKDVLSNAVIFGKRPSENGVYGYSCFSDYEGIVSLRNSSGEEKEYTLVLNEAIGVKKTLVPVNTYIILPYTADALCGAYGYGDKVKVTLKPYETKIFHFGKSAKQLKATFLKALDSRTLKITFNQTVNTENLTCKENEIEKLELLADYMTAIITFRNDFDRMNTLTLCDLKDIMGNSESGEVKFDYYENHEVTEGFYGDGEFTIKATLDKNAKGELYRQGNEVYLQVSDGHILFGVGLTSVLSYARIEDVVQLTAVRERNGVLKLYINGVLDCGEKTERLYLSGEKGKKYDENKVVLYNEALPYDRV
;
A
#
# COMPACT_ATOMS: atom_id res chain seq x y z
N MET A 1 -22.22 5.44 -51.91
CA MET A 1 -21.65 4.29 -51.19
C MET A 1 -22.08 4.47 -49.72
N LYS A 2 -22.73 3.48 -49.11
CA LYS A 2 -23.14 3.60 -47.71
C LYS A 2 -21.90 3.60 -46.85
N ASN A 3 -21.71 4.63 -45.98
CA ASN A 3 -20.75 4.60 -44.92
C ASN A 3 -21.21 3.55 -43.93
N GLU A 4 -20.35 2.59 -43.63
CA GLU A 4 -20.59 1.56 -42.64
C GLU A 4 -20.12 2.05 -41.29
N ARG A 5 -20.96 1.84 -40.26
CA ARG A 5 -20.60 2.19 -38.87
C ARG A 5 -20.28 0.93 -38.11
N TYR A 6 -19.10 0.87 -37.49
CA TYR A 6 -18.73 -0.19 -36.60
C TYR A 6 -18.75 0.35 -35.16
N ILE A 7 -19.58 -0.26 -34.32
CA ILE A 7 -19.89 0.24 -32.98
C ILE A 7 -19.31 -0.72 -31.93
N ILE A 8 -18.60 -0.17 -30.95
CA ILE A 8 -18.07 -0.84 -29.76
C ILE A 8 -18.68 -0.12 -28.58
N GLU A 9 -19.53 -0.79 -27.79
CA GLU A 9 -20.22 -0.14 -26.68
C GLU A 9 -20.59 -1.06 -25.53
N ASN A 10 -20.77 -0.44 -24.38
CA ASN A 10 -21.38 -1.02 -23.19
C ASN A 10 -22.33 -0.01 -22.54
N SER A 11 -22.70 -0.22 -21.27
CA SER A 11 -23.62 0.65 -20.52
C SER A 11 -23.10 2.08 -20.32
N PHE A 12 -21.81 2.32 -20.38
CA PHE A 12 -21.16 3.58 -20.01
C PHE A 12 -20.51 4.33 -21.17
N ILE A 13 -19.92 3.62 -22.10
CA ILE A 13 -19.13 4.18 -23.20
C ILE A 13 -19.51 3.58 -24.54
N LYS A 14 -19.51 4.41 -25.58
CA LYS A 14 -19.64 4.00 -26.97
C LYS A 14 -18.48 4.58 -27.77
N LYS A 15 -17.79 3.72 -28.54
CA LYS A 15 -16.88 4.14 -29.60
C LYS A 15 -17.51 3.77 -30.96
N GLU A 16 -17.53 4.72 -31.89
CA GLU A 16 -18.03 4.52 -33.23
C GLU A 16 -16.90 4.75 -34.25
N LEU A 17 -16.66 3.79 -35.11
CA LEU A 17 -15.76 3.90 -36.26
C LEU A 17 -16.57 4.05 -37.52
N THR A 18 -16.30 5.07 -38.33
CA THR A 18 -16.88 5.22 -39.69
C THR A 18 -15.93 4.55 -40.67
N ILE A 19 -16.44 3.57 -41.41
CA ILE A 19 -15.67 2.80 -42.39
C ILE A 19 -16.14 3.18 -43.79
N GLU A 20 -15.18 3.57 -44.64
CA GLU A 20 -15.40 3.86 -46.05
C GLU A 20 -14.39 3.07 -46.90
N LYS A 21 -14.88 2.32 -47.90
CA LYS A 21 -14.03 1.50 -48.77
C LYS A 21 -13.11 0.55 -47.99
N ASN A 22 -13.66 -0.07 -46.96
CA ASN A 22 -12.94 -0.94 -46.00
C ASN A 22 -11.78 -0.26 -45.26
N ARG A 23 -11.82 1.05 -45.02
CA ARG A 23 -10.82 1.80 -44.26
C ARG A 23 -11.49 2.61 -43.18
N ILE A 24 -10.85 2.77 -42.06
CA ILE A 24 -11.31 3.67 -41.01
C ILE A 24 -11.13 5.11 -41.49
N LYS A 25 -12.23 5.83 -41.59
CA LYS A 25 -12.27 7.21 -42.09
C LYS A 25 -12.28 8.21 -40.95
N SER A 26 -13.07 7.94 -39.90
CA SER A 26 -13.19 8.79 -38.72
C SER A 26 -13.67 7.96 -37.53
N PHE A 27 -13.63 8.55 -36.35
CA PHE A 27 -14.13 7.92 -35.14
C PHE A 27 -14.65 8.95 -34.13
N SER A 28 -15.45 8.49 -33.17
CA SER A 28 -15.94 9.28 -32.08
C SER A 28 -16.10 8.43 -30.84
N TYR A 29 -16.14 9.12 -29.70
CA TYR A 29 -16.53 8.56 -28.41
C TYR A 29 -17.82 9.22 -27.95
N PHE A 30 -18.68 8.47 -27.29
CA PHE A 30 -19.82 8.98 -26.57
C PHE A 30 -19.77 8.46 -25.13
N ASN A 31 -19.65 9.40 -24.20
CA ASN A 31 -19.72 9.13 -22.77
C ASN A 31 -21.19 9.14 -22.38
N LYS A 32 -21.76 7.96 -22.07
CA LYS A 32 -23.17 7.78 -21.73
C LYS A 32 -23.50 8.27 -20.31
N VAL A 33 -22.47 8.40 -19.43
CA VAL A 33 -22.64 8.86 -18.04
C VAL A 33 -22.92 10.37 -18.03
N SER A 34 -22.15 11.15 -18.76
CA SER A 34 -22.26 12.62 -18.83
C SER A 34 -23.00 13.09 -20.09
N GLU A 35 -23.49 12.18 -20.96
CA GLU A 35 -24.18 12.45 -22.23
C GLU A 35 -23.37 13.36 -23.19
N ARG A 36 -22.05 13.19 -23.20
CA ARG A 36 -21.12 14.02 -23.99
C ARG A 36 -20.44 13.25 -25.11
N SER A 37 -20.30 13.92 -26.26
CA SER A 37 -19.65 13.37 -27.43
C SER A 37 -18.28 14.00 -27.67
N LEU A 38 -17.30 13.18 -27.96
CA LEU A 38 -15.97 13.58 -28.41
C LEU A 38 -15.74 13.05 -29.83
N THR A 39 -15.85 13.91 -30.81
CA THR A 39 -15.70 13.56 -32.23
C THR A 39 -14.30 13.91 -32.72
N ALA A 40 -13.60 12.94 -33.29
CA ALA A 40 -12.31 13.12 -33.90
C ALA A 40 -12.39 13.97 -35.16
N LEU A 41 -11.55 15.00 -35.25
CA LEU A 41 -11.43 15.87 -36.43
C LEU A 41 -10.68 15.14 -37.53
N GLU A 42 -10.77 15.68 -38.75
CA GLU A 42 -10.07 15.16 -39.91
C GLU A 42 -8.56 15.06 -39.65
N GLY A 43 -7.95 13.95 -40.08
CA GLY A 43 -6.55 13.65 -39.85
C GLY A 43 -6.26 12.88 -38.59
N SER A 44 -7.24 12.68 -37.71
CA SER A 44 -7.11 11.82 -36.55
C SER A 44 -6.95 10.36 -36.91
N GLU A 45 -6.20 9.61 -36.13
CA GLU A 45 -5.92 8.20 -36.36
C GLU A 45 -6.15 7.37 -35.07
N VAL A 46 -6.81 6.25 -35.19
CA VAL A 46 -6.99 5.32 -34.05
C VAL A 46 -5.67 4.66 -33.63
N PHE A 47 -4.70 4.64 -34.50
CA PHE A 47 -3.30 4.38 -34.22
C PHE A 47 -2.37 4.87 -35.32
N LEU A 48 -1.11 5.15 -34.98
CA LEU A 48 -0.01 5.41 -35.89
C LEU A 48 1.15 4.50 -35.53
N ILE A 49 1.70 3.75 -36.46
CA ILE A 49 2.85 2.87 -36.22
C ILE A 49 4.04 3.42 -37.01
N SER A 50 5.17 3.58 -36.30
CA SER A 50 6.45 3.96 -36.91
C SER A 50 7.41 2.76 -36.94
N PHE A 51 7.92 2.44 -38.12
CA PHE A 51 8.95 1.42 -38.31
C PHE A 51 10.27 2.05 -38.72
N GLY A 52 11.39 1.49 -38.26
CA GLY A 52 12.74 1.95 -38.58
C GLY A 52 13.31 2.94 -37.59
N LYS A 53 14.53 3.42 -37.83
CA LYS A 53 15.24 4.40 -36.97
C LYS A 53 15.76 5.57 -37.81
N GLY A 54 15.82 6.75 -37.20
CA GLY A 54 16.38 7.95 -37.80
C GLY A 54 15.63 8.37 -39.09
N PHE A 55 16.35 8.64 -40.14
CA PHE A 55 15.80 9.13 -41.42
C PHE A 55 15.04 8.05 -42.23
N PHE A 56 15.17 6.78 -41.88
CA PHE A 56 14.49 5.67 -42.59
C PHE A 56 13.20 5.24 -41.87
N LYS A 57 12.49 6.13 -41.26
CA LYS A 57 11.20 5.84 -40.62
C LYS A 57 10.09 5.72 -41.67
N LYS A 58 9.36 4.60 -41.65
CA LYS A 58 8.10 4.41 -42.37
C LYS A 58 6.96 4.51 -41.36
N LYS A 59 6.04 5.44 -41.60
CA LYS A 59 4.80 5.55 -40.80
C LYS A 59 3.67 4.82 -41.54
N ILE A 60 2.86 4.11 -40.78
CA ILE A 60 1.63 3.45 -41.22
C ILE A 60 0.50 4.03 -40.37
N LYS A 61 -0.49 4.59 -41.01
CA LYS A 61 -1.74 5.09 -40.42
C LYS A 61 -2.80 4.02 -40.41
N ALA A 62 -3.68 3.99 -39.43
CA ALA A 62 -4.83 3.09 -39.43
C ALA A 62 -5.70 3.28 -40.68
N SER A 63 -5.88 4.54 -41.11
CA SER A 63 -6.61 4.92 -42.32
C SER A 63 -5.97 4.45 -43.66
N ASP A 64 -4.65 4.14 -43.65
CA ASP A 64 -3.95 3.59 -44.81
C ASP A 64 -4.23 2.08 -45.02
N LEU A 65 -4.68 1.39 -43.99
CA LEU A 65 -4.87 -0.05 -44.00
C LEU A 65 -6.31 -0.41 -44.38
N LYS A 66 -6.48 -1.46 -45.21
CA LYS A 66 -7.80 -2.01 -45.49
C LYS A 66 -8.18 -3.09 -44.51
N ILE A 67 -9.38 -3.02 -43.98
CA ILE A 67 -9.98 -4.04 -43.15
C ILE A 67 -10.32 -5.25 -44.02
N LYS A 68 -9.79 -6.41 -43.65
CA LYS A 68 -10.07 -7.70 -44.28
C LYS A 68 -11.32 -8.35 -43.71
N GLY A 69 -11.56 -8.15 -42.41
CA GLY A 69 -12.71 -8.70 -41.72
C GLY A 69 -12.80 -8.18 -40.29
N THR A 70 -13.97 -8.33 -39.70
CA THR A 70 -14.25 -8.00 -38.31
C THR A 70 -14.85 -9.22 -37.63
N THR A 71 -14.49 -9.43 -36.33
CA THR A 71 -15.09 -10.47 -35.48
C THR A 71 -15.49 -9.87 -34.15
N GLU A 72 -16.53 -10.42 -33.56
CA GLU A 72 -16.96 -10.13 -32.20
C GLU A 72 -17.06 -11.45 -31.45
N ARG A 73 -16.48 -11.50 -30.23
CA ARG A 73 -16.51 -12.68 -29.38
C ARG A 73 -16.82 -12.24 -27.95
N ILE A 74 -17.49 -13.11 -27.21
CA ILE A 74 -17.67 -12.95 -25.77
C ILE A 74 -16.64 -13.86 -25.12
N GLU A 75 -15.76 -13.26 -24.31
CA GLU A 75 -14.74 -13.98 -23.55
C GLU A 75 -14.94 -13.67 -22.06
N SER A 76 -15.34 -14.68 -21.29
CA SER A 76 -15.66 -14.52 -19.87
C SER A 76 -16.74 -13.44 -19.62
N ALA A 77 -16.38 -12.29 -19.05
CA ALA A 77 -17.28 -11.17 -18.77
C ALA A 77 -17.07 -9.95 -19.69
N SER A 78 -16.29 -10.11 -20.77
CA SER A 78 -15.96 -9.02 -21.70
C SER A 78 -16.32 -9.37 -23.15
N LYS A 79 -16.60 -8.33 -23.92
CA LYS A 79 -16.73 -8.42 -25.38
C LYS A 79 -15.41 -8.03 -26.02
N ARG A 80 -14.93 -8.87 -26.92
CA ARG A 80 -13.73 -8.65 -27.71
C ARG A 80 -14.13 -8.39 -29.16
N HIS A 81 -13.76 -7.22 -29.67
CA HIS A 81 -13.99 -6.78 -31.04
C HIS A 81 -12.66 -6.72 -31.79
N GLU A 82 -12.54 -7.47 -32.88
CA GLU A 82 -11.30 -7.55 -33.66
C GLU A 82 -11.53 -6.97 -35.06
N LEU A 83 -10.63 -6.11 -35.50
CA LEU A 83 -10.53 -5.61 -36.86
C LEU A 83 -9.22 -6.13 -37.45
N LEU A 84 -9.31 -7.14 -38.28
CA LEU A 84 -8.18 -7.72 -39.00
C LEU A 84 -7.92 -6.90 -40.27
N PHE A 85 -6.70 -6.41 -40.45
CA PHE A 85 -6.29 -5.68 -41.66
C PHE A 85 -5.72 -6.60 -42.73
N GLU A 86 -5.82 -6.19 -44.01
CA GLU A 86 -5.09 -6.83 -45.08
C GLU A 86 -3.58 -6.76 -44.78
N PRO A 87 -2.82 -7.85 -45.04
CA PRO A 87 -1.39 -7.84 -44.82
C PRO A 87 -0.70 -6.74 -45.63
N PHE A 88 0.25 -6.06 -44.97
CA PHE A 88 1.00 -4.97 -45.56
C PHE A 88 2.51 -5.19 -45.53
N ARG A 89 3.23 -4.50 -46.40
CA ARG A 89 4.69 -4.63 -46.49
C ARG A 89 5.42 -3.52 -45.77
N VAL A 90 6.41 -3.91 -44.96
CA VAL A 90 7.42 -3.03 -44.42
C VAL A 90 8.79 -3.56 -44.82
N LYS A 91 9.53 -2.81 -45.63
CA LYS A 91 10.70 -3.32 -46.36
C LYS A 91 10.29 -4.54 -47.21
N ASP A 92 10.94 -5.68 -47.03
CA ASP A 92 10.73 -6.95 -47.66
C ASP A 92 9.95 -7.98 -46.84
N SER A 93 9.52 -7.58 -45.65
CA SER A 93 8.65 -8.39 -44.75
C SER A 93 7.19 -8.08 -45.00
N THR A 94 6.33 -9.10 -44.83
CA THR A 94 4.87 -8.99 -44.85
C THR A 94 4.32 -9.21 -43.46
N ILE A 95 3.53 -8.26 -42.99
CA ILE A 95 3.03 -8.18 -41.59
C ILE A 95 1.51 -8.26 -41.60
N SER A 96 0.93 -9.09 -40.75
CA SER A 96 -0.48 -9.08 -40.38
C SER A 96 -0.65 -8.24 -39.13
N LEU A 97 -1.75 -7.50 -39.04
CA LEU A 97 -2.08 -6.66 -37.89
C LEU A 97 -3.57 -6.82 -37.58
N THR A 98 -3.86 -7.01 -36.30
CA THR A 98 -5.20 -6.97 -35.75
C THR A 98 -5.31 -5.84 -34.74
N LEU A 99 -6.34 -5.01 -34.87
CA LEU A 99 -6.74 -4.03 -33.88
C LEU A 99 -7.84 -4.65 -33.03
N VAL A 100 -7.60 -4.75 -31.74
CA VAL A 100 -8.51 -5.37 -30.78
C VAL A 100 -9.05 -4.32 -29.81
N TYR A 101 -10.36 -4.34 -29.60
CA TYR A 101 -11.02 -3.62 -28.51
C TYR A 101 -11.66 -4.60 -27.55
N GLU A 102 -11.58 -4.28 -26.25
CA GLU A 102 -12.18 -5.07 -25.18
C GLU A 102 -13.01 -4.16 -24.27
N THR A 103 -14.20 -4.62 -23.88
CA THR A 103 -15.09 -3.89 -22.97
C THR A 103 -15.98 -4.87 -22.20
N GLY A 104 -16.05 -4.72 -20.88
CA GLY A 104 -17.03 -5.41 -20.03
C GLY A 104 -18.32 -4.59 -19.93
N ASP A 105 -19.46 -5.26 -19.67
CA ASP A 105 -20.77 -4.60 -19.63
C ASP A 105 -20.87 -3.54 -18.52
N ASN A 106 -20.11 -3.71 -17.41
CA ASN A 106 -20.06 -2.81 -16.27
C ASN A 106 -18.83 -1.88 -16.26
N ASP A 107 -18.00 -1.93 -17.31
CA ASP A 107 -16.79 -1.11 -17.38
C ASP A 107 -17.12 0.31 -17.87
N PHE A 108 -16.76 1.32 -17.08
CA PHE A 108 -16.83 2.72 -17.54
C PHE A 108 -15.67 3.10 -18.45
N PHE A 109 -14.98 2.12 -19.01
CA PHE A 109 -13.86 2.25 -19.92
C PHE A 109 -13.88 1.16 -21.00
N LEU A 110 -13.06 1.35 -22.02
CA LEU A 110 -12.71 0.33 -23.00
C LEU A 110 -11.18 0.27 -23.15
N ARG A 111 -10.69 -0.91 -23.47
CA ARG A 111 -9.27 -1.16 -23.78
C ARG A 111 -9.07 -1.37 -25.28
N LYS A 112 -7.85 -1.10 -25.73
CA LYS A 112 -7.43 -1.30 -27.10
C LYS A 112 -5.97 -1.76 -27.14
N HIS A 113 -5.68 -2.80 -27.94
CA HIS A 113 -4.31 -3.24 -28.21
C HIS A 113 -4.11 -3.64 -29.67
N LEU A 114 -2.85 -3.87 -30.06
CA LEU A 114 -2.46 -4.30 -31.38
C LEU A 114 -1.77 -5.65 -31.31
N GLU A 115 -2.13 -6.55 -32.22
CA GLU A 115 -1.52 -7.86 -32.41
C GLU A 115 -0.78 -7.91 -33.75
N PHE A 116 0.52 -8.22 -33.71
CA PHE A 116 1.40 -8.29 -34.86
C PHE A 116 1.80 -9.74 -35.14
N GLU A 117 1.72 -10.14 -36.41
CA GLU A 117 2.23 -11.41 -36.89
C GLU A 117 3.09 -11.19 -38.13
N ILE A 118 4.21 -11.89 -38.24
CA ILE A 118 5.05 -11.87 -39.43
C ILE A 118 4.64 -13.03 -40.35
N ILE A 119 3.86 -12.75 -41.40
CA ILE A 119 3.45 -13.76 -42.38
C ILE A 119 4.65 -14.19 -43.23
N LYS A 120 5.47 -13.23 -43.64
CA LYS A 120 6.68 -13.48 -44.43
C LYS A 120 7.82 -12.62 -43.89
N GLN A 121 8.85 -13.26 -43.40
CA GLN A 121 10.09 -12.60 -42.95
C GLN A 121 10.94 -12.25 -44.17
N GLY A 122 11.31 -10.99 -44.29
CA GLY A 122 12.28 -10.53 -45.27
C GLY A 122 13.73 -10.64 -44.79
N ALA A 123 14.69 -10.37 -45.67
CA ALA A 123 16.10 -10.39 -45.38
C ALA A 123 16.53 -9.22 -44.43
N LYS A 124 15.82 -8.11 -44.50
CA LYS A 124 16.08 -6.90 -43.70
C LYS A 124 15.22 -6.87 -42.42
N ASP A 125 15.83 -6.63 -41.30
CA ASP A 125 15.11 -6.44 -40.03
C ASP A 125 14.13 -5.28 -40.08
N VAL A 126 12.92 -5.52 -39.60
CA VAL A 126 11.88 -4.51 -39.36
C VAL A 126 11.89 -4.13 -37.89
N ILE A 127 12.30 -2.91 -37.60
CA ILE A 127 12.33 -2.36 -36.24
C ILE A 127 11.01 -1.67 -35.97
N LEU A 128 10.32 -2.06 -34.88
CA LEU A 128 9.19 -1.32 -34.35
C LEU A 128 9.75 -0.17 -33.51
N ASP A 129 9.60 1.04 -34.02
CA ASP A 129 10.09 2.26 -33.35
C ASP A 129 9.11 2.74 -32.28
N CYS A 130 7.90 3.08 -32.72
CA CYS A 130 6.88 3.69 -31.86
C CYS A 130 5.48 3.36 -32.36
N ILE A 131 4.57 3.19 -31.43
CA ILE A 131 3.13 3.16 -31.67
C ILE A 131 2.51 4.35 -30.95
N ASP A 132 1.75 5.19 -31.67
CA ASP A 132 0.86 6.18 -31.09
C ASP A 132 -0.55 5.58 -31.09
N PHE A 133 -1.08 5.25 -29.93
CA PHE A 133 -2.31 4.48 -29.79
C PHE A 133 -3.58 5.29 -30.00
N GLU A 134 -3.54 6.59 -29.82
CA GLU A 134 -4.69 7.48 -30.06
C GLU A 134 -4.18 8.86 -30.46
N ASN A 135 -4.18 9.13 -31.73
CA ASN A 135 -3.87 10.44 -32.29
C ASN A 135 -5.19 11.12 -32.67
N LEU A 136 -5.82 11.76 -31.65
CA LEU A 136 -7.14 12.34 -31.75
C LEU A 136 -7.04 13.86 -31.70
N SER A 137 -7.38 14.52 -32.80
CA SER A 137 -7.60 15.96 -32.86
C SER A 137 -9.03 16.31 -32.52
N PHE A 138 -9.25 17.33 -31.70
CA PHE A 138 -10.54 17.73 -31.18
C PHE A 138 -10.79 19.22 -31.31
N ASN A 139 -12.05 19.64 -31.23
CA ASN A 139 -12.47 21.02 -31.41
C ASN A 139 -11.87 21.96 -30.36
N GLU A 140 -11.50 23.16 -30.81
CA GLU A 140 -11.16 24.25 -29.90
C GLU A 140 -12.33 24.55 -28.96
N GLY A 141 -12.02 24.82 -27.69
CA GLY A 141 -13.04 25.10 -26.66
C GLY A 141 -13.48 23.90 -25.84
N LEU A 142 -13.10 22.67 -26.17
CA LEU A 142 -13.22 21.55 -25.25
C LEU A 142 -12.19 21.67 -24.13
N SER A 143 -12.61 21.36 -22.91
CA SER A 143 -11.69 21.27 -21.78
C SER A 143 -10.70 20.13 -22.00
N TYR A 144 -9.45 20.34 -21.65
CA TYR A 144 -8.47 19.26 -21.64
C TYR A 144 -7.42 19.45 -20.56
N TRP A 145 -6.80 18.34 -20.19
CA TRP A 145 -5.67 18.33 -19.28
C TRP A 145 -4.56 17.40 -19.81
N THR A 146 -3.34 17.85 -19.70
CA THR A 146 -2.13 17.07 -19.91
C THR A 146 -1.14 17.42 -18.81
N VAL A 147 -0.25 16.50 -18.44
CA VAL A 147 0.73 16.75 -17.41
C VAL A 147 1.51 18.05 -17.71
N PRO A 148 1.61 19.02 -16.78
CA PRO A 148 2.33 20.26 -16.99
C PRO A 148 3.82 20.00 -17.30
N LYS A 149 4.43 20.92 -18.04
CA LYS A 149 5.88 20.88 -18.24
C LYS A 149 6.59 20.97 -16.90
N GLN A 150 7.35 19.95 -16.57
CA GLN A 150 8.01 19.86 -15.29
C GLN A 150 9.32 20.65 -15.24
N GLU A 151 9.52 21.37 -14.14
CA GLU A 151 10.81 21.95 -13.80
C GLU A 151 11.81 20.89 -13.35
N LYS A 152 13.10 21.23 -13.35
CA LYS A 152 14.15 20.30 -12.90
C LYS A 152 13.90 19.85 -11.46
N SER A 153 13.89 18.54 -11.24
CA SER A 153 13.92 17.92 -9.93
C SER A 153 15.38 17.80 -9.44
N HIS A 154 15.55 17.62 -8.11
CA HIS A 154 16.84 17.26 -7.53
C HIS A 154 17.31 15.86 -7.98
N ILE A 155 16.39 15.00 -8.46
CA ILE A 155 16.73 13.73 -9.12
C ILE A 155 16.69 13.96 -10.64
N PRO A 156 17.84 13.90 -11.32
CA PRO A 156 17.98 14.38 -12.71
C PRO A 156 17.17 13.61 -13.75
N GLY A 157 16.75 12.39 -13.51
CA GLY A 157 15.94 11.57 -14.43
C GLY A 157 14.46 11.97 -14.52
N PHE A 158 13.99 12.90 -13.70
CA PHE A 158 12.57 13.22 -13.53
C PHE A 158 12.01 14.29 -14.47
N ALA A 159 12.70 14.68 -15.50
CA ALA A 159 12.23 15.73 -16.39
C ALA A 159 11.12 15.30 -17.38
N LEU A 160 10.53 14.13 -17.20
CA LEU A 160 9.56 13.54 -18.11
C LEU A 160 8.27 13.11 -17.39
N GLY A 161 7.13 13.51 -17.91
CA GLY A 161 5.81 13.04 -17.44
C GLY A 161 5.50 11.63 -17.96
N LEU A 162 6.34 10.65 -17.62
CA LEU A 162 6.15 9.27 -18.07
C LEU A 162 4.91 8.64 -17.49
N GLY A 163 4.11 8.00 -18.35
CA GLY A 163 2.96 7.20 -17.96
C GLY A 163 1.80 8.00 -17.34
N GLN A 164 1.78 9.32 -17.44
CA GLN A 164 0.63 10.11 -17.02
C GLN A 164 -0.51 9.95 -18.03
N PRO A 165 -1.80 10.03 -17.63
CA PRO A 165 -2.93 10.07 -18.59
C PRO A 165 -2.99 11.42 -19.30
N VAL A 166 -3.92 11.54 -20.23
CA VAL A 166 -4.45 12.83 -20.73
C VAL A 166 -5.97 12.82 -20.60
N TYR A 167 -6.56 13.99 -20.37
CA TYR A 167 -8.00 14.16 -20.29
C TYR A 167 -8.48 15.07 -21.43
N VAL A 168 -9.58 14.71 -22.07
CA VAL A 168 -10.24 15.55 -23.08
C VAL A 168 -11.73 15.50 -22.82
N ASP A 169 -12.32 16.67 -22.57
CA ASP A 169 -13.72 16.82 -22.19
C ASP A 169 -14.05 15.92 -20.99
N SER A 170 -14.95 14.97 -21.10
CA SER A 170 -15.35 14.04 -20.05
C SER A 170 -14.64 12.67 -20.10
N MET A 171 -13.55 12.57 -20.84
CA MET A 171 -12.83 11.31 -21.09
C MET A 171 -11.40 11.35 -20.59
N PHE A 172 -10.89 10.23 -20.09
CA PHE A 172 -9.47 10.02 -19.88
C PHE A 172 -8.89 9.02 -20.88
N PHE A 173 -7.61 9.20 -21.21
CA PHE A 173 -6.85 8.32 -22.09
C PHE A 173 -5.50 8.00 -21.47
N GLY A 174 -5.05 6.74 -21.61
CA GLY A 174 -3.76 6.29 -21.10
C GLY A 174 -3.27 5.01 -21.76
N PHE A 175 -2.09 4.57 -21.37
CA PHE A 175 -1.50 3.32 -21.82
C PHE A 175 -0.98 2.53 -20.63
N GLU A 176 -1.42 1.30 -20.47
CA GLU A 176 -1.21 0.47 -19.27
C GLU A 176 0.23 -0.02 -19.07
N PHE A 177 1.18 0.86 -19.32
CA PHE A 177 2.61 0.59 -19.14
C PHE A 177 3.31 1.84 -18.55
N PRO A 178 4.21 1.70 -17.56
CA PRO A 178 4.82 2.84 -16.89
C PRO A 178 5.59 3.78 -17.81
N VAL A 179 6.18 3.26 -18.88
CA VAL A 179 6.98 4.05 -19.82
C VAL A 179 6.20 4.29 -21.09
N CYS A 180 5.23 5.18 -21.03
CA CYS A 180 4.58 5.75 -22.21
C CYS A 180 4.66 7.28 -22.16
N LEU A 181 4.66 7.92 -23.32
CA LEU A 181 4.66 9.36 -23.43
C LEU A 181 3.30 9.82 -23.90
N THR A 182 2.58 10.51 -23.02
CA THR A 182 1.27 11.09 -23.31
C THR A 182 1.36 12.59 -23.31
N GLU A 183 0.74 13.23 -24.28
CA GLU A 183 0.73 14.66 -24.40
C GLU A 183 -0.48 15.15 -25.21
N ILE A 184 -0.86 16.41 -25.01
CA ILE A 184 -1.78 17.13 -25.90
C ILE A 184 -1.03 18.33 -26.46
N LYS A 185 -0.99 18.43 -27.78
CA LYS A 185 -0.40 19.58 -28.50
C LYS A 185 -1.36 20.00 -29.60
N GLU A 186 -1.61 21.30 -29.71
CA GLU A 186 -2.46 21.87 -30.74
C GLU A 186 -3.80 21.10 -30.85
N ASN A 187 -4.46 20.89 -29.72
CA ASN A 187 -5.71 20.14 -29.58
C ASN A 187 -5.66 18.70 -30.18
N THR A 188 -4.48 18.08 -30.18
CA THR A 188 -4.29 16.71 -30.63
C THR A 188 -3.66 15.87 -29.52
N THR A 189 -4.31 14.78 -29.15
CA THR A 189 -3.76 13.80 -28.21
C THR A 189 -2.69 12.96 -28.88
N SER A 190 -1.76 12.48 -28.08
CA SER A 190 -0.75 11.51 -28.50
C SER A 190 -0.40 10.61 -27.32
N VAL A 191 -0.56 9.30 -27.51
CA VAL A 191 -0.26 8.27 -26.50
C VAL A 191 0.75 7.29 -27.10
N LYS A 192 2.04 7.55 -26.85
CA LYS A 192 3.16 6.90 -27.53
C LYS A 192 3.82 5.84 -26.68
N TYR A 193 3.93 4.66 -27.24
CA TYR A 193 4.76 3.58 -26.74
C TYR A 193 5.96 3.37 -27.68
N TYR A 194 7.16 3.51 -27.15
CA TYR A 194 8.41 3.32 -27.89
C TYR A 194 9.01 1.95 -27.58
N ASN A 195 9.48 1.22 -28.59
CA ASN A 195 10.06 -0.11 -28.41
C ASN A 195 11.51 -0.24 -28.91
N GLY A 196 11.75 0.00 -30.20
CA GLY A 196 13.09 -0.04 -30.81
C GLY A 196 13.66 -1.43 -31.13
N ARG A 197 12.92 -2.52 -30.83
CA ARG A 197 13.31 -3.89 -31.16
C ARG A 197 12.84 -4.31 -32.53
N THR A 198 13.43 -5.39 -33.08
CA THR A 198 12.94 -5.97 -34.33
C THR A 198 11.64 -6.73 -34.08
N LEU A 199 10.71 -6.67 -35.03
CA LEU A 199 9.48 -7.45 -34.96
C LEU A 199 9.77 -8.95 -34.84
N LYS A 200 10.81 -9.44 -35.49
CA LYS A 200 11.24 -10.84 -35.38
C LYS A 200 11.52 -11.23 -33.92
N LYS A 201 12.20 -10.35 -33.16
CA LYS A 201 12.48 -10.57 -31.72
C LYS A 201 11.22 -10.48 -30.90
N LEU A 202 10.35 -9.52 -31.18
CA LEU A 202 9.10 -9.31 -30.43
C LEU A 202 8.11 -10.46 -30.66
N CYS A 203 7.92 -10.90 -31.91
CA CYS A 203 7.00 -11.99 -32.21
C CYS A 203 7.51 -13.36 -31.72
N GLY A 204 8.84 -13.55 -31.59
CA GLY A 204 9.41 -14.82 -31.11
C GLY A 204 8.97 -16.07 -31.89
N GLY A 205 8.55 -15.93 -33.14
CA GLY A 205 7.99 -17.02 -33.96
C GLY A 205 6.47 -17.23 -33.83
N LYS A 206 5.79 -16.38 -33.06
CA LYS A 206 4.33 -16.38 -32.85
C LYS A 206 3.75 -15.02 -33.22
N SER A 207 3.04 -14.40 -32.31
CA SER A 207 2.51 -13.03 -32.37
C SER A 207 3.13 -12.15 -31.30
N PHE A 208 3.15 -10.87 -31.54
CA PHE A 208 3.45 -9.84 -30.53
C PHE A 208 2.18 -9.07 -30.22
N ILE A 209 1.75 -9.12 -28.98
CA ILE A 209 0.61 -8.38 -28.44
C ILE A 209 1.16 -7.23 -27.62
N THR A 210 0.68 -6.02 -27.87
CA THR A 210 1.08 -4.84 -27.10
C THR A 210 0.34 -4.80 -25.77
N GLU A 211 0.84 -4.03 -24.80
CA GLU A 211 0.03 -3.56 -23.67
C GLU A 211 -1.17 -2.75 -24.19
N SER A 212 -2.14 -2.53 -23.32
CA SER A 212 -3.40 -1.89 -23.68
C SER A 212 -3.36 -0.38 -23.54
N PHE A 213 -3.90 0.30 -24.52
CA PHE A 213 -4.43 1.65 -24.39
C PHE A 213 -5.80 1.57 -23.74
N VAL A 214 -6.14 2.55 -22.89
CA VAL A 214 -7.43 2.69 -22.23
C VAL A 214 -8.06 4.04 -22.54
N ALA A 215 -9.38 4.03 -22.77
CA ALA A 215 -10.24 5.21 -22.81
C ALA A 215 -11.39 5.02 -21.85
N GLY A 216 -11.63 5.97 -20.95
CA GLY A 216 -12.69 5.85 -19.94
C GLY A 216 -13.46 7.14 -19.72
N CYS A 217 -14.59 7.02 -19.01
CA CYS A 217 -15.62 8.05 -18.83
C CYS A 217 -15.59 8.66 -17.43
N GLY A 218 -15.55 10.01 -17.37
CA GLY A 218 -15.88 10.78 -16.17
C GLY A 218 -17.38 11.10 -16.09
N ASP A 219 -17.85 11.48 -14.92
CA ASP A 219 -19.24 11.91 -14.67
C ASP A 219 -19.51 13.37 -15.07
N GLY A 220 -18.53 14.04 -15.64
CA GLY A 220 -18.59 15.40 -16.17
C GLY A 220 -17.28 15.78 -16.86
N ASN A 221 -17.13 17.07 -17.23
CA ASN A 221 -16.00 17.59 -17.97
C ASN A 221 -15.05 18.47 -17.13
N LEU A 222 -15.26 18.55 -15.83
CA LEU A 222 -14.29 19.16 -14.92
C LEU A 222 -13.13 18.18 -14.72
N LYS A 223 -11.92 18.74 -14.62
CA LYS A 223 -10.71 17.93 -14.41
C LYS A 223 -10.85 16.95 -13.23
N GLU A 224 -11.38 17.42 -12.12
CA GLU A 224 -11.56 16.66 -10.88
C GLU A 224 -12.52 15.47 -11.06
N GLN A 225 -13.54 15.62 -11.88
CA GLN A 225 -14.50 14.57 -12.21
C GLN A 225 -13.84 13.47 -13.06
N VAL A 226 -13.06 13.88 -14.08
CA VAL A 226 -12.33 12.94 -14.92
C VAL A 226 -11.18 12.27 -14.15
N GLN A 227 -10.48 13.02 -13.29
CA GLN A 227 -9.44 12.49 -12.41
C GLN A 227 -10.01 11.42 -11.46
N LYS A 228 -11.16 11.65 -10.85
CA LYS A 228 -11.83 10.68 -9.97
C LYS A 228 -12.14 9.38 -10.71
N ALA A 229 -12.65 9.48 -11.95
CA ALA A 229 -12.89 8.31 -12.79
C ALA A 229 -11.57 7.59 -13.14
N PHE A 230 -10.53 8.34 -13.49
CA PHE A 230 -9.22 7.76 -13.75
C PHE A 230 -8.63 7.06 -12.51
N PHE A 231 -8.72 7.65 -11.33
CA PHE A 231 -8.26 7.01 -10.09
C PHE A 231 -9.08 5.76 -9.76
N SER A 232 -10.40 5.79 -10.00
CA SER A 232 -11.25 4.60 -9.87
C SER A 232 -10.81 3.49 -10.84
N TYR A 233 -10.46 3.86 -12.08
CA TYR A 233 -9.90 2.91 -13.03
C TYR A 233 -8.56 2.33 -12.56
N ILE A 234 -7.64 3.15 -12.07
CA ILE A 234 -6.36 2.66 -11.52
C ILE A 234 -6.60 1.67 -10.37
N LYS A 235 -7.59 1.92 -9.49
CA LYS A 235 -7.95 0.96 -8.44
C LYS A 235 -8.35 -0.42 -9.01
N THR A 236 -9.04 -0.48 -10.14
CA THR A 236 -9.47 -1.77 -10.73
C THR A 236 -8.33 -2.62 -11.25
N ILE A 237 -7.21 -2.00 -11.64
CA ILE A 237 -6.05 -2.69 -12.22
C ILE A 237 -4.88 -2.80 -11.24
N SER A 238 -4.95 -2.12 -10.10
CA SER A 238 -3.92 -2.14 -9.05
C SER A 238 -4.00 -3.42 -8.22
N LYS A 239 -2.93 -3.69 -7.48
CA LYS A 239 -3.00 -4.68 -6.40
C LYS A 239 -4.08 -4.27 -5.40
N PRO A 240 -4.77 -5.23 -4.74
CA PRO A 240 -5.84 -4.92 -3.80
C PRO A 240 -5.40 -3.94 -2.72
N VAL A 241 -6.25 -2.95 -2.47
CA VAL A 241 -6.01 -1.97 -1.39
C VAL A 241 -6.22 -2.64 -0.04
N ARG A 242 -5.18 -2.69 0.78
CA ARG A 242 -5.21 -3.20 2.15
C ARG A 242 -4.26 -2.41 3.02
N LEU A 243 -4.59 -2.28 4.29
CA LEU A 243 -3.67 -1.75 5.27
C LEU A 243 -2.51 -2.73 5.45
N ARG A 244 -1.30 -2.25 5.23
CA ARG A 244 -0.07 -2.98 5.54
C ARG A 244 0.69 -2.25 6.62
N ARG A 245 1.07 -2.99 7.65
CA ARG A 245 1.83 -2.50 8.81
C ARG A 245 3.09 -3.31 8.94
N GLN A 246 4.21 -2.64 9.05
CA GLN A 246 5.49 -3.32 9.23
C GLN A 246 6.48 -2.45 10.00
N TYR A 247 7.41 -3.08 10.71
CA TYR A 247 8.57 -2.42 11.30
C TYR A 247 9.70 -2.35 10.27
N ASN A 248 10.47 -1.25 10.29
CA ASN A 248 11.67 -1.12 9.47
C ASN A 248 12.83 -0.54 10.31
N SER A 249 14.02 -1.16 10.18
CA SER A 249 15.20 -0.82 10.99
C SER A 249 15.91 0.48 10.59
N TRP A 250 15.50 1.17 9.50
CA TRP A 250 16.27 2.29 8.96
C TRP A 250 16.45 3.45 9.95
N TYR A 251 15.37 4.04 10.45
CA TYR A 251 15.50 5.15 11.40
C TYR A 251 15.83 4.73 12.83
N ASP A 252 15.90 3.44 13.09
CA ASP A 252 16.40 2.90 14.37
C ASP A 252 17.93 2.79 14.33
N HIS A 253 18.51 2.19 13.31
CA HIS A 253 19.92 1.82 13.25
C HIS A 253 20.69 2.36 12.05
N MET A 254 20.04 2.82 10.98
CA MET A 254 20.66 3.16 9.69
C MET A 254 21.50 1.96 9.19
N LEU A 255 22.68 2.20 8.64
CA LEU A 255 23.62 1.17 8.16
C LEU A 255 24.25 0.31 9.26
N ASN A 256 24.02 0.66 10.55
CA ASN A 256 24.64 -0.03 11.69
C ASN A 256 23.80 -1.19 12.22
N ILE A 257 23.02 -1.83 11.33
CA ILE A 257 22.28 -3.04 11.70
C ILE A 257 23.27 -4.16 12.04
N THR A 258 22.96 -4.91 13.10
CA THR A 258 23.64 -6.15 13.51
C THR A 258 22.58 -7.19 13.90
N ARG A 259 22.98 -8.44 14.04
CA ARG A 259 22.07 -9.48 14.52
C ARG A 259 21.43 -9.09 15.86
N GLU A 260 22.23 -8.58 16.79
CA GLU A 260 21.80 -8.29 18.17
C GLU A 260 20.81 -7.13 18.21
N ASN A 261 21.13 -5.99 17.55
CA ASN A 261 20.29 -4.82 17.67
C ASN A 261 18.97 -4.97 16.89
N VAL A 262 18.96 -5.62 15.73
CA VAL A 262 17.74 -5.87 14.95
C VAL A 262 16.84 -6.88 15.70
N THR A 263 17.43 -7.94 16.28
CA THR A 263 16.68 -8.90 17.11
C THR A 263 16.02 -8.20 18.29
N ALA A 264 16.76 -7.36 19.00
CA ALA A 264 16.22 -6.60 20.13
C ALA A 264 15.07 -5.67 19.68
N SER A 265 15.22 -4.97 18.56
CA SER A 265 14.18 -4.09 18.06
C SER A 265 12.91 -4.87 17.66
N PHE A 266 13.04 -6.05 17.05
CA PHE A 266 11.87 -6.88 16.72
C PHE A 266 11.11 -7.29 17.98
N LEU A 267 11.82 -7.82 18.98
CA LEU A 267 11.22 -8.27 20.25
C LEU A 267 10.59 -7.13 21.04
N GLU A 268 11.25 -5.99 21.15
CA GLU A 268 10.76 -4.88 21.94
C GLU A 268 9.58 -4.15 21.26
N ASN A 269 9.57 -4.05 19.93
CA ASN A 269 8.40 -3.54 19.22
C ASN A 269 7.20 -4.50 19.37
N GLU A 270 7.43 -5.82 19.29
CA GLU A 270 6.39 -6.81 19.51
C GLU A 270 5.74 -6.71 20.89
N LYS A 271 6.51 -6.44 21.96
CA LYS A 271 5.95 -6.19 23.29
C LYS A 271 4.93 -5.04 23.29
N GLY A 272 5.26 -3.94 22.62
CA GLY A 272 4.37 -2.79 22.51
C GLY A 272 3.09 -3.08 21.73
N LEU A 273 3.20 -3.82 20.64
CA LEU A 273 2.06 -4.27 19.85
C LEU A 273 1.15 -5.19 20.67
N THR A 274 1.72 -6.15 21.37
CA THR A 274 0.97 -7.06 22.26
C THR A 274 0.29 -6.29 23.38
N PHE A 275 0.98 -5.34 24.02
CA PHE A 275 0.41 -4.49 25.07
C PHE A 275 -0.84 -3.73 24.60
N SER A 276 -0.78 -3.13 23.40
CA SER A 276 -1.92 -2.40 22.83
C SER A 276 -3.03 -3.32 22.31
N GLY A 277 -2.73 -4.58 22.04
CA GLY A 277 -3.61 -5.54 21.38
C GLY A 277 -3.64 -5.36 19.86
N GLU A 278 -2.65 -4.69 19.28
CA GLU A 278 -2.49 -4.59 17.85
C GLU A 278 -2.12 -5.96 17.27
N PRO A 279 -2.81 -6.44 16.20
CA PRO A 279 -2.45 -7.70 15.56
C PRO A 279 -1.01 -7.73 15.08
N ALA A 280 -0.41 -8.91 14.99
CA ALA A 280 0.95 -9.08 14.47
C ALA A 280 1.16 -8.32 13.17
N LEU A 281 2.35 -7.75 13.00
CA LEU A 281 2.72 -7.00 11.80
C LEU A 281 2.72 -7.89 10.56
N ASP A 282 2.56 -7.28 9.40
CA ASP A 282 2.71 -8.00 8.13
C ASP A 282 4.17 -8.40 7.89
N SER A 283 5.13 -7.57 8.33
CA SER A 283 6.56 -7.89 8.26
C SER A 283 7.38 -7.16 9.31
N TYR A 284 8.51 -7.78 9.66
CA TYR A 284 9.67 -7.14 10.25
C TYR A 284 10.76 -7.00 9.19
N VAL A 285 11.27 -5.79 8.98
CA VAL A 285 12.15 -5.48 7.84
C VAL A 285 13.55 -5.10 8.29
N ALA A 286 14.56 -5.79 7.73
CA ALA A 286 15.93 -5.34 7.77
C ALA A 286 16.19 -4.43 6.54
N ASP A 287 16.56 -3.17 6.81
CA ASP A 287 16.91 -2.19 5.78
C ASP A 287 18.37 -2.34 5.32
N ASP A 288 18.94 -1.37 4.62
CA ASP A 288 20.32 -1.38 4.14
C ASP A 288 21.32 -1.60 5.29
N GLY A 289 22.44 -2.24 5.02
CA GLY A 289 23.51 -2.54 5.96
C GLY A 289 23.85 -4.03 6.11
N TRP A 290 23.11 -4.92 5.45
CA TRP A 290 23.38 -6.37 5.44
C TRP A 290 24.40 -6.78 4.39
N ASN A 291 24.52 -6.02 3.29
CA ASN A 291 25.38 -6.34 2.15
C ASN A 291 26.84 -5.95 2.42
N ASP A 292 27.74 -6.77 1.90
CA ASP A 292 29.17 -6.45 1.81
C ASP A 292 29.46 -5.73 0.50
N TYR A 293 29.55 -4.40 0.55
CA TYR A 293 29.81 -3.56 -0.61
C TYR A 293 31.24 -3.67 -1.14
N ASP A 294 32.14 -4.39 -0.47
CA ASP A 294 33.50 -4.66 -0.95
C ASP A 294 33.59 -5.93 -1.79
N LYS A 295 32.55 -6.72 -1.86
CA LYS A 295 32.44 -7.89 -2.76
C LYS A 295 32.10 -7.47 -4.20
N ASP A 296 32.01 -8.45 -5.07
CA ASP A 296 31.78 -8.30 -6.50
C ASP A 296 30.32 -8.52 -6.93
N PHE A 297 29.46 -8.87 -5.98
CA PHE A 297 28.01 -8.98 -6.10
C PHE A 297 27.37 -8.94 -4.71
N TRP A 298 26.04 -8.88 -4.64
CA TRP A 298 25.27 -8.89 -3.40
C TRP A 298 25.64 -10.12 -2.55
N SER A 299 26.08 -9.88 -1.33
CA SER A 299 26.48 -10.93 -0.39
C SER A 299 26.48 -10.41 1.04
N PHE A 300 26.30 -11.30 2.02
CA PHE A 300 26.29 -10.91 3.43
C PHE A 300 27.66 -10.43 3.89
N ASN A 301 27.66 -9.41 4.73
CA ASN A 301 28.87 -8.94 5.37
C ASN A 301 29.14 -9.73 6.69
N GLU A 302 30.28 -9.48 7.31
CA GLU A 302 30.75 -10.20 8.50
C GLU A 302 29.84 -10.09 9.73
N LYS A 303 28.95 -9.09 9.79
CA LYS A 303 27.97 -8.93 10.87
C LYS A 303 26.85 -9.98 10.82
N PHE A 304 26.71 -10.69 9.73
CA PHE A 304 25.66 -11.67 9.51
C PHE A 304 26.25 -13.04 9.10
N PRO A 305 26.97 -13.70 10.03
CA PRO A 305 27.61 -15.00 9.74
C PRO A 305 26.60 -16.12 9.46
N ASP A 306 25.40 -16.02 10.03
CA ASP A 306 24.29 -16.94 9.80
C ASP A 306 23.32 -16.41 8.73
N GLU A 307 23.79 -15.47 7.91
CA GLU A 307 23.00 -14.76 6.91
C GLU A 307 21.79 -14.06 7.56
N LEU A 308 20.57 -14.19 7.01
CA LEU A 308 19.37 -13.58 7.55
C LEU A 308 18.40 -14.59 8.20
N TYR A 309 18.81 -15.85 8.32
CA TYR A 309 17.97 -16.88 8.97
C TYR A 309 17.48 -16.51 10.37
N PRO A 310 18.31 -15.92 11.25
CA PRO A 310 17.84 -15.54 12.58
C PRO A 310 16.66 -14.56 12.54
N PHE A 311 16.64 -13.62 11.60
CA PHE A 311 15.57 -12.64 11.46
C PHE A 311 14.30 -13.26 10.87
N SER A 312 14.46 -14.11 9.85
CA SER A 312 13.35 -14.85 9.26
C SER A 312 12.65 -15.72 10.31
N LYS A 313 13.41 -16.51 11.05
CA LYS A 313 12.86 -17.37 12.09
C LYS A 313 12.24 -16.59 13.25
N LEU A 314 12.85 -15.49 13.67
CA LEU A 314 12.27 -14.65 14.69
C LEU A 314 10.94 -14.03 14.21
N SER A 315 10.90 -13.50 12.99
CA SER A 315 9.66 -12.91 12.42
C SER A 315 8.53 -13.93 12.39
N GLU A 316 8.82 -15.17 11.95
CA GLU A 316 7.87 -16.28 11.95
C GLU A 316 7.36 -16.56 13.38
N ALA A 317 8.27 -16.64 14.36
CA ALA A 317 7.93 -16.87 15.78
C ALA A 317 7.11 -15.74 16.40
N LEU A 318 7.17 -14.53 15.82
CA LEU A 318 6.35 -13.38 16.20
C LEU A 318 5.00 -13.35 15.45
N GLY A 319 4.62 -14.41 14.72
CA GLY A 319 3.40 -14.48 13.92
C GLY A 319 3.40 -13.54 12.73
N SER A 320 4.58 -13.21 12.20
CA SER A 320 4.82 -12.24 11.15
C SER A 320 5.68 -12.85 10.04
N ASN A 321 6.05 -12.06 9.06
CA ASN A 321 6.99 -12.46 8.02
C ASN A 321 8.24 -11.58 8.07
N PHE A 322 9.25 -11.98 7.32
CA PHE A 322 10.47 -11.21 7.16
C PHE A 322 10.43 -10.39 5.86
N GLY A 323 10.98 -9.18 5.89
CA GLY A 323 11.11 -8.31 4.74
C GLY A 323 12.52 -7.78 4.58
N LEU A 324 12.91 -7.42 3.36
CA LEU A 324 14.28 -7.03 3.05
C LEU A 324 14.33 -5.80 2.12
N TRP A 325 15.33 -4.96 2.38
CA TRP A 325 15.74 -3.89 1.48
C TRP A 325 16.76 -4.41 0.46
N LEU A 326 16.65 -3.92 -0.77
CA LEU A 326 17.67 -4.07 -1.82
C LEU A 326 17.65 -2.85 -2.73
N GLY A 327 18.82 -2.24 -2.94
CA GLY A 327 19.01 -1.13 -3.87
C GLY A 327 19.50 -1.60 -5.23
N PRO A 328 18.66 -1.86 -6.24
CA PRO A 328 19.10 -2.42 -7.53
C PRO A 328 20.27 -1.67 -8.19
N ARG A 329 20.35 -0.36 -8.02
CA ARG A 329 21.46 0.48 -8.52
C ARG A 329 22.73 0.43 -7.67
N GLY A 330 22.70 -0.19 -6.51
CA GLY A 330 23.74 -0.19 -5.49
C GLY A 330 23.25 0.48 -4.19
N CYS A 331 24.20 0.88 -3.34
CA CYS A 331 23.91 1.62 -2.10
C CYS A 331 23.78 3.13 -2.34
N TYR A 332 23.48 3.87 -1.26
CA TYR A 332 23.41 5.33 -1.26
C TYR A 332 24.67 6.01 -0.69
N THR A 333 25.75 5.28 -0.58
CA THR A 333 27.04 5.78 -0.10
C THR A 333 27.94 6.15 -1.27
N ASN A 334 29.09 6.79 -0.95
CA ASN A 334 30.15 7.04 -1.91
C ASN A 334 30.82 5.78 -2.48
N ASP A 335 30.43 4.59 -1.98
CA ASP A 335 30.94 3.31 -2.44
C ASP A 335 30.15 2.71 -3.60
N THR A 336 28.99 3.27 -3.95
CA THR A 336 28.20 2.82 -5.11
C THR A 336 29.02 2.72 -6.40
N PRO A 337 29.81 3.74 -6.80
CA PRO A 337 30.62 3.64 -8.01
C PRO A 337 31.73 2.56 -7.93
N LYS A 338 32.26 2.31 -6.73
CA LYS A 338 33.29 1.27 -6.51
C LYS A 338 32.66 -0.12 -6.61
N PHE A 339 31.52 -0.32 -5.95
CA PHE A 339 30.74 -1.56 -6.00
C PHE A 339 30.33 -1.91 -7.44
N ALA A 340 29.77 -0.95 -8.17
CA ALA A 340 29.38 -1.13 -9.57
C ALA A 340 30.56 -1.49 -10.49
N LYS A 341 31.74 -0.91 -10.25
CA LYS A 341 32.99 -1.27 -11.00
C LYS A 341 33.47 -2.66 -10.64
N ARG A 342 33.32 -3.12 -9.39
CA ARG A 342 33.64 -4.51 -8.99
C ARG A 342 32.72 -5.50 -9.70
N ILE A 343 31.41 -5.22 -9.74
CA ILE A 343 30.41 -6.01 -10.48
C ILE A 343 30.79 -6.11 -11.97
N GLU A 344 31.23 -5.01 -12.61
CA GLU A 344 31.67 -5.04 -13.99
C GLU A 344 32.95 -5.87 -14.16
N LYS A 345 33.96 -5.69 -13.29
CA LYS A 345 35.24 -6.39 -13.35
C LYS A 345 35.08 -7.92 -13.18
N SER A 346 34.18 -8.34 -12.31
CA SER A 346 33.86 -9.76 -12.08
C SER A 346 32.98 -10.39 -13.17
N GLY A 347 32.45 -9.57 -14.07
CA GLY A 347 31.53 -10.02 -15.12
C GLY A 347 30.10 -10.26 -14.66
N ASN A 348 29.71 -9.77 -13.50
CA ASN A 348 28.35 -9.91 -12.95
C ASN A 348 27.35 -8.85 -13.47
N GLY A 349 27.82 -7.82 -14.16
CA GLY A 349 27.04 -6.75 -14.73
C GLY A 349 27.92 -5.73 -15.42
N TYR A 350 27.48 -4.49 -15.48
CA TYR A 350 28.21 -3.38 -16.08
C TYR A 350 28.08 -2.11 -15.25
N TYR A 351 29.06 -1.22 -15.35
CA TYR A 351 29.07 0.11 -14.74
C TYR A 351 28.39 1.13 -15.65
N ASN A 352 27.32 1.77 -15.17
CA ASN A 352 26.68 2.88 -15.87
C ASN A 352 27.44 4.18 -15.62
N LYS A 353 28.20 4.64 -16.60
CA LYS A 353 29.02 5.84 -16.51
C LYS A 353 28.23 7.14 -16.38
N GLN A 354 26.96 7.17 -16.83
CA GLN A 354 26.09 8.34 -16.78
C GLN A 354 25.51 8.56 -15.39
N ALA A 355 25.21 7.48 -14.69
CA ALA A 355 24.61 7.53 -13.36
C ALA A 355 25.62 7.28 -12.22
N HIS A 356 26.85 6.85 -12.57
CA HIS A 356 27.88 6.44 -11.61
C HIS A 356 27.45 5.28 -10.69
N ASP A 357 26.64 4.37 -11.22
CA ASP A 357 26.06 3.24 -10.50
C ASP A 357 26.05 1.97 -11.35
N ILE A 358 25.34 0.93 -10.87
CA ILE A 358 25.17 -0.32 -11.60
C ILE A 358 24.24 -0.07 -12.81
N CYS A 359 24.58 -0.67 -13.96
CA CYS A 359 23.70 -0.68 -15.12
C CYS A 359 22.54 -1.67 -14.91
N VAL A 360 21.50 -1.24 -14.23
CA VAL A 360 20.34 -2.05 -13.83
C VAL A 360 19.54 -2.62 -15.01
N THR A 361 19.71 -2.07 -16.21
CA THR A 361 19.06 -2.54 -17.44
C THR A 361 19.82 -3.66 -18.12
N SER A 362 21.09 -3.88 -17.72
CA SER A 362 21.91 -4.96 -18.24
C SER A 362 21.24 -6.31 -18.00
N THR A 363 21.02 -7.08 -19.04
CA THR A 363 20.40 -8.41 -18.96
C THR A 363 21.18 -9.34 -18.02
N LYS A 364 22.52 -9.26 -18.06
CA LYS A 364 23.39 -10.04 -17.19
C LYS A 364 23.18 -9.75 -15.72
N TYR A 365 23.21 -8.47 -15.33
CA TYR A 365 22.97 -8.06 -13.94
C TYR A 365 21.54 -8.34 -13.52
N HIS A 366 20.56 -7.94 -14.33
CA HIS A 366 19.15 -8.13 -14.07
C HIS A 366 18.84 -9.61 -13.79
N LYS A 367 19.24 -10.52 -14.68
CA LYS A 367 19.01 -11.96 -14.51
C LYS A 367 19.58 -12.48 -13.19
N LYS A 368 20.83 -12.15 -12.89
CA LYS A 368 21.50 -12.60 -11.67
C LYS A 368 20.84 -12.04 -10.40
N THR A 369 20.44 -10.77 -10.43
CA THR A 369 19.76 -10.14 -9.30
C THR A 369 18.34 -10.72 -9.10
N THR A 370 17.61 -11.01 -10.18
CA THR A 370 16.32 -11.70 -10.10
C THR A 370 16.45 -13.08 -9.49
N GLU A 371 17.46 -13.85 -9.91
CA GLU A 371 17.74 -15.18 -9.34
C GLU A 371 18.08 -15.09 -7.84
N LEU A 372 18.87 -14.09 -7.44
CA LEU A 372 19.16 -13.83 -6.02
C LEU A 372 17.89 -13.49 -5.22
N MET A 373 17.04 -12.62 -5.76
CA MET A 373 15.82 -12.20 -5.06
C MET A 373 14.86 -13.38 -4.87
N LEU A 374 14.69 -14.23 -5.87
CA LEU A 374 13.88 -15.44 -5.77
C LEU A 374 14.46 -16.44 -4.78
N ASP A 375 15.79 -16.63 -4.78
CA ASP A 375 16.49 -17.48 -3.79
C ASP A 375 16.27 -16.94 -2.36
N PHE A 376 16.38 -15.64 -2.15
CA PHE A 376 16.18 -15.02 -0.83
C PHE A 376 14.73 -15.11 -0.37
N GLU A 377 13.78 -14.99 -1.29
CA GLU A 377 12.36 -15.15 -1.00
C GLU A 377 12.04 -16.55 -0.50
N GLU A 378 12.58 -17.57 -1.15
CA GLU A 378 12.43 -18.97 -0.73
C GLU A 378 13.20 -19.26 0.58
N ARG A 379 14.47 -18.87 0.67
CA ARG A 379 15.34 -19.21 1.80
C ARG A 379 14.93 -18.52 3.10
N PHE A 380 14.45 -17.28 3.02
CA PHE A 380 14.15 -16.47 4.20
C PHE A 380 12.64 -16.20 4.36
N SER A 381 11.78 -16.87 3.58
CA SER A 381 10.33 -16.70 3.61
C SER A 381 9.91 -15.22 3.50
N LEU A 382 10.52 -14.48 2.57
CA LEU A 382 10.27 -13.05 2.42
C LEU A 382 8.87 -12.81 1.87
N ASN A 383 8.15 -11.87 2.48
CA ASN A 383 6.88 -11.36 1.94
C ASN A 383 6.94 -9.86 1.58
N TYR A 384 8.13 -9.26 1.65
CA TYR A 384 8.30 -7.84 1.37
C TYR A 384 9.66 -7.54 0.74
N TRP A 385 9.64 -6.73 -0.30
CA TRP A 385 10.81 -6.11 -0.88
C TRP A 385 10.70 -4.58 -0.87
N LYS A 386 11.67 -3.91 -0.25
CA LYS A 386 11.93 -2.49 -0.45
C LYS A 386 12.97 -2.35 -1.54
N LEU A 387 12.51 -2.06 -2.77
CA LEU A 387 13.40 -1.91 -3.93
C LEU A 387 13.76 -0.45 -4.11
N ASP A 388 14.95 -0.09 -3.65
CA ASP A 388 15.36 1.29 -3.49
C ASP A 388 16.35 1.74 -4.56
N GLY A 389 15.81 2.33 -5.61
CA GLY A 389 16.56 2.98 -6.66
C GLY A 389 16.88 2.12 -7.88
N PHE A 390 16.53 2.72 -9.02
CA PHE A 390 16.79 2.18 -10.35
C PHE A 390 17.64 3.19 -11.16
N ALA A 391 17.63 3.10 -12.49
CA ALA A 391 18.43 3.98 -13.32
C ALA A 391 17.98 5.43 -13.28
N GLN A 392 18.80 6.32 -12.74
CA GLN A 392 18.58 7.77 -12.81
C GLN A 392 18.81 8.32 -14.22
N PHE A 393 19.80 7.78 -14.93
CA PHE A 393 20.16 8.19 -16.27
C PHE A 393 20.26 6.97 -17.22
N PRO A 394 19.84 7.11 -18.48
CA PRO A 394 19.97 6.06 -19.45
C PRO A 394 21.44 5.75 -19.73
N CYS A 395 21.81 4.48 -19.68
CA CYS A 395 23.14 4.04 -20.06
C CYS A 395 23.32 4.15 -21.57
N LYS A 396 24.37 4.84 -22.01
CA LYS A 396 24.68 5.09 -23.43
C LYS A 396 25.65 4.06 -24.04
N SER A 397 26.07 3.08 -23.26
CA SER A 397 27.06 2.09 -23.73
C SER A 397 26.43 1.12 -24.72
N LYS A 398 26.99 1.03 -25.93
CA LYS A 398 26.63 0.04 -26.94
C LYS A 398 27.26 -1.34 -26.68
N LYS A 399 28.16 -1.43 -25.71
CA LYS A 399 28.83 -2.70 -25.32
C LYS A 399 28.04 -3.47 -24.25
N HIS A 400 27.09 -2.80 -23.61
CA HIS A 400 26.21 -3.45 -22.63
C HIS A 400 25.07 -4.18 -23.35
N ASP A 401 24.55 -5.19 -22.72
CA ASP A 401 23.55 -6.13 -23.26
C ASP A 401 22.09 -5.65 -23.08
N HIS A 402 21.86 -4.37 -23.32
CA HIS A 402 20.55 -3.72 -23.24
C HIS A 402 20.28 -2.82 -24.45
N MET A 403 19.03 -2.39 -24.59
CA MET A 403 18.67 -1.37 -25.58
C MET A 403 19.29 -0.03 -25.22
N VAL A 404 19.91 0.61 -26.21
CA VAL A 404 20.47 1.96 -26.06
C VAL A 404 19.45 2.97 -26.58
N GLY A 405 19.20 3.99 -25.77
CA GLY A 405 18.29 5.09 -26.08
C GLY A 405 18.31 6.11 -24.97
N GLY A 406 17.37 7.03 -24.98
CA GLY A 406 17.27 8.10 -23.98
C GLY A 406 15.88 8.67 -23.89
N TYR A 407 15.77 9.96 -23.55
CA TYR A 407 14.49 10.63 -23.34
C TYR A 407 13.69 10.92 -24.62
N LYS A 408 14.31 10.80 -25.80
CA LYS A 408 13.62 11.04 -27.08
C LYS A 408 12.92 9.81 -27.65
N ASP A 409 13.49 8.64 -27.41
CA ASP A 409 13.02 7.36 -27.97
C ASP A 409 12.68 6.31 -26.91
N MET A 410 12.91 6.58 -25.64
CA MET A 410 12.55 5.77 -24.49
C MET A 410 13.03 4.32 -24.49
N TYR A 411 13.81 3.87 -25.48
CA TYR A 411 14.18 2.47 -25.65
C TYR A 411 14.90 1.87 -24.45
N PHE A 412 15.77 2.65 -23.80
CA PHE A 412 16.47 2.20 -22.60
C PHE A 412 15.50 1.97 -21.44
N TYR A 413 14.58 2.90 -21.23
CA TYR A 413 13.62 2.81 -20.13
C TYR A 413 12.61 1.70 -20.35
N ASN A 414 12.12 1.52 -21.60
CA ASN A 414 11.23 0.41 -21.92
C ASN A 414 11.92 -0.94 -21.69
N ASP A 415 13.14 -1.12 -22.18
CA ASP A 415 13.92 -2.36 -21.97
C ASP A 415 14.18 -2.63 -20.48
N SER A 416 14.42 -1.56 -19.69
CA SER A 416 14.63 -1.66 -18.25
C SER A 416 13.34 -2.11 -17.55
N TRP A 417 12.24 -1.39 -17.77
CA TRP A 417 11.01 -1.65 -17.02
C TRP A 417 10.29 -2.92 -17.46
N GLU A 418 10.36 -3.32 -18.72
CA GLU A 418 9.87 -4.64 -19.13
C GLU A 418 10.58 -5.78 -18.38
N LYS A 419 11.90 -5.70 -18.22
CA LYS A 419 12.68 -6.69 -17.46
C LYS A 419 12.31 -6.69 -15.97
N TRP A 420 12.26 -5.52 -15.35
CA TRP A 420 11.96 -5.43 -13.91
C TRP A 420 10.50 -5.78 -13.60
N ILE A 421 9.57 -5.47 -14.48
CA ILE A 421 8.16 -5.91 -14.37
C ILE A 421 8.07 -7.44 -14.44
N ASP A 422 8.83 -8.08 -15.32
CA ASP A 422 8.93 -9.55 -15.34
C ASP A 422 9.42 -10.08 -13.98
N THR A 423 10.45 -9.44 -13.40
CA THR A 423 10.90 -9.78 -12.04
C THR A 423 9.80 -9.60 -11.01
N PHE A 424 9.10 -8.46 -11.01
CA PHE A 424 8.03 -8.21 -10.03
C PHE A 424 6.90 -9.24 -10.13
N ASN A 425 6.52 -9.62 -11.34
CA ASN A 425 5.51 -10.67 -11.55
C ASN A 425 5.99 -12.02 -10.99
N ARG A 426 7.23 -12.41 -11.28
CA ARG A 426 7.82 -13.68 -10.78
C ARG A 426 7.92 -13.71 -9.26
N LEU A 427 8.33 -12.62 -8.62
CA LEU A 427 8.36 -12.50 -7.16
C LEU A 427 6.96 -12.63 -6.57
N GLN A 428 5.95 -12.03 -7.19
CA GLN A 428 4.56 -12.13 -6.71
C GLN A 428 3.92 -13.48 -6.96
N GLU A 429 4.28 -14.17 -8.04
CA GLU A 429 3.83 -15.54 -8.32
C GLU A 429 4.40 -16.55 -7.31
N ASN A 430 5.60 -16.28 -6.81
CA ASN A 430 6.28 -17.11 -5.81
C ASN A 430 5.92 -16.73 -4.37
N GLY A 431 5.49 -15.49 -4.15
CA GLY A 431 5.20 -14.93 -2.83
C GLY A 431 3.90 -15.38 -2.21
N SER A 432 3.75 -15.12 -0.91
CA SER A 432 2.52 -15.37 -0.16
C SER A 432 1.40 -14.38 -0.52
N ASP A 433 0.17 -14.65 -0.09
CA ASP A 433 -1.00 -13.78 -0.33
C ASP A 433 -0.82 -12.36 0.21
N ASN A 434 0.02 -12.17 1.24
CA ASN A 434 0.34 -10.87 1.81
C ASN A 434 1.64 -10.26 1.27
N PHE A 435 2.16 -10.77 0.15
CA PHE A 435 3.37 -10.26 -0.48
C PHE A 435 3.25 -8.81 -0.91
N TRP A 436 4.33 -8.04 -0.78
CA TRP A 436 4.34 -6.61 -1.07
C TRP A 436 5.67 -6.15 -1.67
N ILE A 437 5.58 -5.40 -2.76
CA ILE A 437 6.72 -4.68 -3.33
C ILE A 437 6.51 -3.19 -3.15
N ASN A 438 7.48 -2.54 -2.50
CA ASN A 438 7.59 -1.09 -2.41
C ASN A 438 8.71 -0.59 -3.34
N LEU A 439 8.39 0.34 -4.23
CA LEU A 439 9.24 0.72 -5.33
C LEU A 439 9.69 2.19 -5.26
N THR A 440 11.01 2.41 -5.25
CA THR A 440 11.64 3.70 -5.54
C THR A 440 12.18 3.69 -6.96
N CYS A 441 11.39 4.14 -7.93
CA CYS A 441 11.69 3.91 -9.35
C CYS A 441 12.70 4.89 -9.97
N TYR A 442 12.95 6.05 -9.38
CA TYR A 442 13.71 7.15 -10.00
C TYR A 442 13.24 7.56 -11.40
N ALA A 443 11.95 7.42 -11.63
CA ALA A 443 11.25 7.93 -12.79
C ALA A 443 10.03 8.74 -12.31
N TRP A 444 9.31 9.39 -13.23
CA TRP A 444 8.05 10.02 -12.89
C TRP A 444 7.08 8.99 -12.26
N PRO A 445 6.28 9.39 -11.28
CA PRO A 445 5.34 8.49 -10.61
C PRO A 445 4.19 8.12 -11.56
N SER A 446 4.46 7.16 -12.43
CA SER A 446 3.45 6.60 -13.31
C SER A 446 2.46 5.75 -12.51
N PRO A 447 1.14 5.99 -12.60
CA PRO A 447 0.15 5.21 -11.88
C PRO A 447 0.09 3.74 -12.34
N TRP A 448 0.58 3.44 -13.55
CA TRP A 448 0.64 2.09 -14.11
C TRP A 448 1.59 1.16 -13.36
N PHE A 449 2.52 1.67 -12.57
CA PHE A 449 3.33 0.85 -11.67
C PHE A 449 2.48 0.06 -10.66
N LEU A 450 1.35 0.62 -10.23
CA LEU A 450 0.45 -0.04 -9.26
C LEU A 450 -0.18 -1.34 -9.78
N ARG A 451 -0.10 -1.59 -11.08
CA ARG A 451 -0.47 -2.88 -11.68
C ARG A 451 0.51 -4.00 -11.29
N TYR A 452 1.76 -3.64 -11.02
CA TYR A 452 2.88 -4.56 -10.83
C TYR A 452 3.48 -4.52 -9.42
N VAL A 453 3.32 -3.43 -8.70
CA VAL A 453 3.81 -3.23 -7.33
C VAL A 453 2.70 -2.66 -6.45
N ASN A 454 2.89 -2.73 -5.15
CA ASN A 454 1.84 -2.33 -4.20
C ASN A 454 1.93 -0.86 -3.80
N SER A 455 3.13 -0.30 -3.75
CA SER A 455 3.35 1.11 -3.41
C SER A 455 4.54 1.70 -4.16
N LEU A 456 4.48 3.01 -4.37
CA LEU A 456 5.52 3.78 -5.03
C LEU A 456 5.97 4.94 -4.13
N TRP A 457 7.28 5.08 -3.92
CA TRP A 457 7.81 6.25 -3.22
C TRP A 457 7.54 7.54 -4.01
N MET A 458 7.22 8.60 -3.25
CA MET A 458 6.80 9.91 -3.79
C MET A 458 7.78 10.53 -4.81
N GLN A 459 9.04 10.15 -4.85
CA GLN A 459 10.08 10.54 -5.81
C GLN A 459 10.57 12.02 -5.70
N ILE A 460 9.87 12.90 -5.02
CA ILE A 460 10.21 14.34 -4.93
C ILE A 460 10.47 14.81 -3.50
N SER A 461 10.62 13.91 -2.57
CA SER A 461 10.82 14.15 -1.15
C SER A 461 12.18 13.63 -0.71
N ASP A 462 12.79 14.24 0.31
CA ASP A 462 13.82 13.58 1.09
C ASP A 462 13.17 12.57 2.06
N ASP A 463 13.95 11.68 2.60
CA ASP A 463 13.50 10.65 3.55
C ASP A 463 12.84 11.27 4.78
N VAL A 464 13.50 12.22 5.42
CA VAL A 464 13.00 13.05 6.51
C VAL A 464 13.29 14.51 6.23
N GLY A 465 12.41 15.42 6.67
CA GLY A 465 12.61 16.84 6.48
C GLY A 465 11.82 17.67 7.48
N PHE A 466 12.18 18.95 7.56
CA PHE A 466 11.65 19.86 8.57
C PHE A 466 11.43 21.25 7.97
N ILE A 467 10.24 21.82 8.17
CA ILE A 467 9.92 23.22 7.87
C ILE A 467 9.71 23.96 9.19
N GLY A 468 10.37 25.09 9.35
CA GLY A 468 10.33 25.91 10.57
C GLY A 468 11.55 25.76 11.46
N LYS A 469 11.72 26.70 12.39
CA LYS A 469 12.84 26.73 13.33
C LYS A 469 12.55 25.84 14.52
N LYS A 470 13.52 25.01 14.92
CA LYS A 470 13.41 24.03 16.01
C LYS A 470 13.05 24.65 17.37
N ASP A 471 13.48 25.88 17.61
CA ASP A 471 13.21 26.64 18.85
C ASP A 471 11.79 27.26 18.91
N LYS A 472 11.06 27.26 17.79
CA LYS A 472 9.74 27.91 17.68
C LYS A 472 8.61 26.97 17.26
N VAL A 473 8.91 25.82 16.66
CA VAL A 473 7.93 24.89 16.09
C VAL A 473 8.28 23.49 16.56
N SER A 474 7.29 22.74 17.00
CA SER A 474 7.49 21.35 17.47
C SER A 474 8.02 20.46 16.35
N ASP A 475 8.69 19.38 16.72
CA ASP A 475 9.20 18.42 15.72
C ASP A 475 8.05 17.82 14.90
N LYS A 476 6.93 17.49 15.55
CA LYS A 476 5.70 17.06 14.85
C LYS A 476 5.30 18.04 13.78
N ASP A 477 5.18 19.32 14.11
CA ASP A 477 4.66 20.33 13.20
C ASP A 477 5.64 20.62 12.06
N ARG A 478 6.94 20.56 12.35
CA ARG A 478 7.99 20.71 11.34
C ARG A 478 7.99 19.57 10.33
N MET A 479 7.83 18.32 10.80
CA MET A 479 7.77 17.12 9.96
C MET A 479 6.50 17.06 9.12
N LEU A 480 5.33 17.29 9.75
CA LEU A 480 4.05 17.33 9.02
C LEU A 480 4.09 18.41 7.93
N SER A 481 4.50 19.63 8.27
CA SER A 481 4.57 20.72 7.29
C SER A 481 5.52 20.40 6.14
N TYR A 482 6.67 19.76 6.40
CA TYR A 482 7.57 19.33 5.35
C TYR A 482 6.95 18.28 4.43
N ARG A 483 6.39 17.22 5.00
CA ARG A 483 5.83 16.12 4.21
C ARG A 483 4.60 16.57 3.43
N ASP A 484 3.71 17.35 4.04
CA ASP A 484 2.51 17.85 3.38
C ASP A 484 2.86 18.91 2.30
N GLU A 485 3.95 19.65 2.46
CA GLU A 485 4.52 20.48 1.38
C GLU A 485 4.86 19.64 0.15
N LYS A 486 5.42 18.45 0.35
CA LYS A 486 5.74 17.52 -0.75
C LYS A 486 4.50 16.92 -1.39
N TYR A 487 3.47 16.59 -0.60
CA TYR A 487 2.16 16.20 -1.13
C TYR A 487 1.54 17.33 -1.96
N TYR A 488 1.61 18.56 -1.47
CA TYR A 488 1.13 19.73 -2.20
C TYR A 488 1.88 19.92 -3.52
N ASP A 489 3.21 19.85 -3.50
CA ASP A 489 4.04 19.91 -4.71
C ASP A 489 3.66 18.81 -5.71
N PHE A 490 3.44 17.60 -5.23
CA PHE A 490 3.11 16.45 -6.06
C PHE A 490 1.78 16.61 -6.79
N TYR A 491 0.73 17.02 -6.06
CA TYR A 491 -0.65 17.06 -6.59
C TYR A 491 -1.06 18.42 -7.15
N ASN A 492 -0.65 19.52 -6.51
CA ASN A 492 -1.16 20.85 -6.87
C ASN A 492 -0.17 21.66 -7.74
N VAL A 493 1.13 21.41 -7.65
CA VAL A 493 2.14 22.09 -8.47
C VAL A 493 2.53 21.26 -9.69
N ARG A 494 2.90 20.01 -9.47
CA ARG A 494 3.29 19.07 -10.53
C ARG A 494 2.10 18.38 -11.18
N ASP A 495 1.00 18.39 -10.50
CA ASP A 495 -0.30 17.87 -10.95
C ASP A 495 -0.25 16.42 -11.42
N PHE A 496 0.50 15.59 -10.70
CA PHE A 496 0.60 14.17 -11.05
C PHE A 496 -0.70 13.43 -10.78
N GLN A 497 -1.11 12.67 -11.77
CA GLN A 497 -2.29 11.83 -11.68
C GLN A 497 -1.89 10.45 -11.12
N PHE A 498 -1.85 10.37 -9.80
CA PHE A 498 -1.47 9.16 -9.06
C PHE A 498 -2.32 9.04 -7.80
N PRO A 499 -3.05 7.94 -7.57
CA PRO A 499 -3.88 7.78 -6.38
C PRO A 499 -3.05 7.77 -5.09
N GLN A 500 -3.45 8.56 -4.09
CA GLN A 500 -2.70 8.66 -2.83
C GLN A 500 -2.59 7.31 -2.10
N MET A 501 -3.55 6.41 -2.28
CA MET A 501 -3.55 5.08 -1.67
C MET A 501 -2.31 4.23 -2.00
N GLY A 502 -1.71 4.43 -3.18
CA GLY A 502 -0.51 3.73 -3.62
C GLY A 502 0.78 4.51 -3.39
N LEU A 503 0.68 5.72 -2.82
CA LEU A 503 1.84 6.56 -2.58
C LEU A 503 2.48 6.21 -1.24
N TYR A 504 3.79 6.04 -1.23
CA TYR A 504 4.58 5.75 -0.05
C TYR A 504 5.55 6.87 0.27
N ASN A 505 5.75 7.11 1.54
CA ASN A 505 6.83 7.90 2.12
C ASN A 505 7.40 7.16 3.33
N HIS A 506 8.55 7.63 3.82
CA HIS A 506 9.09 7.16 5.09
C HIS A 506 8.25 7.74 6.24
N ASP A 507 7.12 7.11 6.51
CA ASP A 507 6.17 7.52 7.56
C ASP A 507 5.48 6.29 8.17
N PRO A 508 5.20 6.28 9.49
CA PRO A 508 5.59 7.27 10.50
C PRO A 508 7.05 7.13 10.99
N ILE A 509 7.72 8.26 11.20
CA ILE A 509 9.09 8.29 11.73
C ILE A 509 9.09 8.74 13.18
N TYR A 510 9.48 7.84 14.08
CA TYR A 510 9.73 8.11 15.51
C TYR A 510 10.90 7.24 16.01
N GLY A 511 12.05 7.43 15.37
CA GLY A 511 13.26 6.63 15.58
C GLY A 511 14.46 7.46 16.05
N ASN A 512 15.39 6.80 16.69
CA ASN A 512 16.58 7.39 17.31
C ASN A 512 17.40 8.27 16.37
N THR A 513 17.54 7.84 15.11
CA THR A 513 18.39 8.55 14.14
C THR A 513 17.73 9.81 13.57
N ALA A 514 16.41 9.93 13.63
CA ALA A 514 15.68 11.14 13.24
C ALA A 514 15.81 12.28 14.27
N LYS A 515 16.17 11.97 15.52
CA LYS A 515 16.37 12.94 16.62
C LYS A 515 15.16 13.84 16.87
N VAL A 516 13.97 13.25 16.88
CA VAL A 516 12.69 13.94 17.11
C VAL A 516 12.14 13.60 18.49
N SER A 517 11.27 14.47 19.01
CA SER A 517 10.56 14.26 20.28
C SER A 517 9.12 14.71 20.15
N MET A 518 8.19 13.91 20.65
CA MET A 518 6.75 14.19 20.63
C MET A 518 6.11 13.81 21.96
N SER A 519 5.23 14.68 22.48
CA SER A 519 4.29 14.31 23.52
C SER A 519 3.31 13.25 23.00
N ASP A 520 2.51 12.64 23.88
CA ASP A 520 1.50 11.67 23.46
C ASP A 520 0.42 12.33 22.56
N ASP A 521 0.02 13.56 22.86
CA ASP A 521 -0.93 14.33 22.03
C ASP A 521 -0.32 14.74 20.68
N ASP A 522 0.95 15.12 20.65
CA ASP A 522 1.65 15.37 19.40
C ASP A 522 1.74 14.12 18.55
N PHE A 523 2.08 12.98 19.14
CA PHE A 523 2.15 11.70 18.47
C PHE A 523 0.79 11.28 17.90
N ARG A 524 -0.29 11.45 18.67
CA ARG A 524 -1.67 11.25 18.19
C ARG A 524 -1.98 12.14 16.98
N SER A 525 -1.76 13.44 17.12
CA SER A 525 -2.03 14.40 16.05
C SER A 525 -1.19 14.09 14.80
N TYR A 526 0.06 13.66 14.98
CA TYR A 526 0.95 13.21 13.90
C TYR A 526 0.36 12.04 13.13
N LEU A 527 0.01 10.94 13.83
CA LEU A 527 -0.50 9.73 13.18
C LEU A 527 -1.86 9.96 12.51
N PHE A 528 -2.83 10.57 13.21
CA PHE A 528 -4.16 10.77 12.66
C PHE A 528 -4.17 11.76 11.48
N THR A 529 -3.32 12.79 11.49
CA THR A 529 -3.14 13.66 10.32
C THR A 529 -2.62 12.87 9.14
N MET A 530 -1.65 12.00 9.35
CA MET A 530 -1.10 11.13 8.30
C MET A 530 -2.12 10.15 7.76
N ALA A 531 -2.98 9.59 8.63
CA ALA A 531 -4.04 8.67 8.21
C ALA A 531 -4.96 9.30 7.16
N THR A 532 -5.24 10.60 7.27
CA THR A 532 -6.09 11.31 6.29
C THR A 532 -5.43 11.54 4.93
N ARG A 533 -4.12 11.29 4.78
CA ARG A 533 -3.47 11.26 3.47
C ARG A 533 -3.94 10.10 2.61
N GLY A 534 -4.63 9.10 3.20
CA GLY A 534 -5.16 7.96 2.48
C GLY A 534 -4.11 6.97 1.97
N SER A 535 -2.91 6.97 2.54
CA SER A 535 -1.89 5.96 2.31
C SER A 535 -2.15 4.75 3.21
N PHE A 536 -2.03 3.54 2.63
CA PHE A 536 -2.29 2.28 3.34
C PHE A 536 -1.02 1.47 3.63
N PHE A 537 0.13 2.00 3.29
CA PHE A 537 1.41 1.40 3.64
C PHE A 537 2.04 2.16 4.80
N TRP A 538 2.08 1.52 5.97
CA TRP A 538 2.56 2.06 7.23
C TRP A 538 3.82 1.32 7.67
N GLU A 539 4.94 1.95 7.50
CA GLU A 539 6.24 1.43 7.87
C GLU A 539 6.70 2.08 9.17
N TYR A 540 6.58 1.34 10.29
CA TYR A 540 6.93 1.83 11.62
C TYR A 540 8.44 1.97 11.74
N TYR A 541 8.90 3.17 11.55
CA TYR A 541 10.27 3.59 11.84
C TYR A 541 10.37 3.99 13.31
N TYR A 542 10.04 3.06 14.21
CA TYR A 542 9.98 3.29 15.63
C TYR A 542 11.19 2.70 16.34
N SER A 543 11.84 3.50 17.20
CA SER A 543 12.78 2.98 18.18
C SER A 543 12.02 2.69 19.48
N HIS A 544 12.06 1.45 19.93
CA HIS A 544 11.28 0.99 21.08
C HIS A 544 11.52 1.85 22.33
N ASN A 545 12.76 2.32 22.58
CA ASN A 545 13.11 3.19 23.70
C ASN A 545 12.50 4.59 23.64
N MET A 546 11.93 5.00 22.53
CA MET A 546 11.18 6.27 22.37
C MET A 546 9.67 6.08 22.54
N MET A 547 9.18 4.85 22.47
CA MET A 547 7.78 4.50 22.65
C MET A 547 7.45 4.29 24.13
N ASN A 548 6.23 4.63 24.51
CA ASN A 548 5.65 4.32 25.81
C ASN A 548 4.28 3.63 25.59
N GLU A 549 3.66 3.14 26.65
CA GLU A 549 2.35 2.48 26.61
C GLU A 549 1.27 3.32 25.91
N ASN A 550 1.20 4.63 26.23
CA ASN A 550 0.25 5.54 25.58
C ASN A 550 0.46 5.64 24.07
N LYS A 551 1.70 5.73 23.61
CA LYS A 551 2.00 5.81 22.19
C LYS A 551 1.63 4.52 21.45
N TRP A 552 1.82 3.35 22.07
CA TRP A 552 1.36 2.09 21.49
C TRP A 552 -0.16 2.01 21.39
N LEU A 553 -0.89 2.44 22.43
CA LEU A 553 -2.36 2.54 22.37
C LEU A 553 -2.83 3.52 21.30
N ILE A 554 -2.21 4.69 21.19
CA ILE A 554 -2.50 5.68 20.15
C ILE A 554 -2.24 5.11 18.76
N ASN A 555 -1.12 4.40 18.56
CA ASN A 555 -0.81 3.75 17.30
C ASN A 555 -1.92 2.78 16.89
N TYR A 556 -2.30 1.90 17.78
CA TYR A 556 -3.35 0.93 17.50
C TYR A 556 -4.72 1.60 17.23
N ALA A 557 -5.08 2.63 17.99
CA ALA A 557 -6.29 3.41 17.72
C ALA A 557 -6.27 4.03 16.31
N CYS A 558 -5.13 4.54 15.87
CA CYS A 558 -4.96 5.06 14.51
C CYS A 558 -5.08 3.96 13.44
N MET A 559 -4.47 2.79 13.67
CA MET A 559 -4.60 1.67 12.72
C MET A 559 -6.04 1.19 12.60
N ARG A 560 -6.76 1.10 13.71
CA ARG A 560 -8.19 0.79 13.70
C ARG A 560 -9.00 1.85 12.96
N PHE A 561 -8.70 3.12 13.18
CA PHE A 561 -9.34 4.21 12.44
C PHE A 561 -9.15 4.05 10.92
N ILE A 562 -7.96 3.71 10.47
CA ILE A 562 -7.67 3.49 9.05
C ILE A 562 -8.45 2.27 8.54
N GLU A 563 -8.39 1.14 9.23
CA GLU A 563 -9.06 -0.10 8.81
C GLU A 563 -10.58 0.06 8.74
N ASP A 564 -11.17 0.73 9.75
CA ASP A 564 -12.60 0.99 9.80
C ASP A 564 -13.09 1.94 8.69
N ASN A 565 -12.21 2.79 8.14
CA ASN A 565 -12.56 3.84 7.19
C ASN A 565 -11.79 3.73 5.86
N LYS A 566 -11.20 2.59 5.55
CA LYS A 566 -10.31 2.41 4.39
C LYS A 566 -10.95 2.78 3.06
N ASP A 567 -12.22 2.46 2.86
CA ASP A 567 -12.93 2.73 1.61
C ASP A 567 -13.11 4.25 1.39
N VAL A 568 -13.36 5.00 2.45
CA VAL A 568 -13.45 6.46 2.41
C VAL A 568 -12.07 7.08 2.24
N LEU A 569 -11.10 6.69 3.08
CA LEU A 569 -9.73 7.22 3.07
C LEU A 569 -9.01 6.96 1.74
N SER A 570 -9.33 5.89 1.04
CA SER A 570 -8.76 5.58 -0.27
C SER A 570 -9.07 6.60 -1.38
N ASN A 571 -9.94 7.57 -1.11
CA ASN A 571 -10.34 8.65 -2.03
C ASN A 571 -9.70 10.00 -1.67
N ALA A 572 -8.59 10.02 -0.95
CA ALA A 572 -7.95 11.22 -0.44
C ALA A 572 -7.55 12.22 -1.55
N VAL A 573 -7.80 13.49 -1.29
CA VAL A 573 -7.41 14.65 -2.11
C VAL A 573 -6.85 15.71 -1.19
N ILE A 574 -5.66 16.24 -1.48
CA ILE A 574 -5.10 17.40 -0.77
C ILE A 574 -5.69 18.70 -1.30
N PHE A 575 -6.06 19.61 -0.41
CA PHE A 575 -6.64 20.91 -0.77
C PHE A 575 -6.17 22.05 0.16
N GLY A 576 -6.53 23.26 -0.18
CA GLY A 576 -6.24 24.46 0.61
C GLY A 576 -4.96 25.17 0.16
N LYS A 577 -4.26 25.81 1.09
CA LYS A 577 -3.04 26.57 0.81
C LYS A 577 -1.79 25.71 0.97
N ARG A 578 -0.72 26.13 0.34
CA ARG A 578 0.59 25.52 0.49
C ARG A 578 1.04 25.56 1.96
N PRO A 579 1.48 24.44 2.57
CA PRO A 579 1.91 24.43 3.97
C PRO A 579 2.96 25.48 4.35
N SER A 580 3.95 25.70 3.48
CA SER A 580 5.00 26.71 3.70
C SER A 580 4.51 28.16 3.63
N GLU A 581 3.30 28.42 3.15
CA GLU A 581 2.68 29.75 3.10
C GLU A 581 1.92 30.12 4.38
N ASN A 582 2.08 29.35 5.45
CA ASN A 582 1.40 29.56 6.74
C ASN A 582 -0.13 29.64 6.62
N GLY A 583 -0.71 28.83 5.77
CA GLY A 583 -2.14 28.80 5.52
C GLY A 583 -2.83 27.55 6.09
N VAL A 584 -4.14 27.47 5.88
CA VAL A 584 -4.93 26.27 6.20
C VAL A 584 -4.97 25.38 4.97
N TYR A 585 -4.69 24.11 5.16
CA TYR A 585 -4.78 23.05 4.17
C TYR A 585 -5.35 21.79 4.81
N GLY A 586 -5.60 20.78 4.02
CA GLY A 586 -6.05 19.50 4.56
C GLY A 586 -6.18 18.43 3.50
N TYR A 587 -6.73 17.31 3.94
CA TYR A 587 -7.07 16.17 3.10
C TYR A 587 -8.57 15.90 3.21
N SER A 588 -9.18 15.64 2.07
CA SER A 588 -10.60 15.32 1.96
C SER A 588 -10.74 13.95 1.31
N CYS A 589 -11.50 13.09 1.97
CA CYS A 589 -11.74 11.72 1.55
C CYS A 589 -13.24 11.50 1.51
N PHE A 590 -13.87 11.44 0.32
CA PHE A 590 -15.31 11.24 0.19
C PHE A 590 -15.66 10.01 -0.64
N SER A 591 -16.57 9.20 -0.11
CA SER A 591 -17.42 8.27 -0.83
C SER A 591 -18.72 8.99 -1.27
N ASP A 592 -19.77 8.24 -1.65
CA ASP A 592 -21.02 8.82 -2.07
C ASP A 592 -21.85 9.41 -0.91
N TYR A 593 -21.68 8.87 0.30
CA TYR A 593 -22.55 9.19 1.46
C TYR A 593 -21.77 9.52 2.74
N GLU A 594 -20.48 9.35 2.71
CA GLU A 594 -19.61 9.46 3.87
C GLU A 594 -18.32 10.17 3.50
N GLY A 595 -17.77 10.96 4.42
CA GLY A 595 -16.53 11.67 4.19
C GLY A 595 -15.72 11.91 5.45
N ILE A 596 -14.38 11.96 5.28
CA ILE A 596 -13.45 12.36 6.32
C ILE A 596 -12.64 13.54 5.79
N VAL A 597 -12.60 14.62 6.56
CA VAL A 597 -11.85 15.81 6.20
C VAL A 597 -10.94 16.22 7.34
N SER A 598 -9.64 16.31 7.06
CA SER A 598 -8.71 16.98 7.97
C SER A 598 -8.47 18.42 7.53
N LEU A 599 -8.41 19.33 8.50
CA LEU A 599 -8.00 20.72 8.33
C LEU A 599 -6.83 20.99 9.26
N ARG A 600 -5.72 21.48 8.73
CA ARG A 600 -4.52 21.81 9.49
C ARG A 600 -4.14 23.28 9.27
N ASN A 601 -3.92 23.98 10.37
CA ASN A 601 -3.28 25.28 10.39
C ASN A 601 -1.76 25.11 10.46
N SER A 602 -1.02 25.51 9.43
CA SER A 602 0.45 25.41 9.41
C SER A 602 1.16 26.64 10.00
N SER A 603 0.43 27.57 10.60
CA SER A 603 0.96 28.81 11.13
C SER A 603 0.97 28.87 12.67
N GLY A 604 1.80 29.78 13.22
CA GLY A 604 1.82 30.10 14.64
C GLY A 604 0.71 31.05 15.10
N GLU A 605 -0.29 31.33 14.30
CA GLU A 605 -1.42 32.19 14.59
C GLU A 605 -2.74 31.41 14.43
N GLU A 606 -3.77 31.81 15.19
CA GLU A 606 -5.12 31.29 14.99
C GLU A 606 -5.64 31.66 13.59
N LYS A 607 -6.34 30.74 12.93
CA LYS A 607 -6.92 30.93 11.59
C LYS A 607 -8.37 30.51 11.56
N GLU A 608 -9.18 31.33 10.92
CA GLU A 608 -10.52 30.95 10.48
C GLU A 608 -10.46 30.41 9.05
N TYR A 609 -11.16 29.31 8.80
CA TYR A 609 -11.26 28.71 7.48
C TYR A 609 -12.71 28.36 7.15
N THR A 610 -13.12 28.59 5.92
CA THR A 610 -14.43 28.17 5.43
C THR A 610 -14.24 27.00 4.46
N LEU A 611 -14.56 25.81 4.91
CA LEU A 611 -14.59 24.62 4.08
C LEU A 611 -15.86 24.62 3.24
N VAL A 612 -15.73 24.52 1.93
CA VAL A 612 -16.85 24.43 0.98
C VAL A 612 -16.92 23.00 0.46
N LEU A 613 -18.07 22.35 0.69
CA LEU A 613 -18.28 20.95 0.28
C LEU A 613 -18.69 20.89 -1.20
N ASN A 614 -17.71 20.73 -2.08
CA ASN A 614 -17.92 20.69 -3.54
C ASN A 614 -16.95 19.73 -4.25
N GLU A 615 -17.03 19.69 -5.58
CA GLU A 615 -16.23 18.80 -6.41
C GLU A 615 -14.71 19.00 -6.26
N ALA A 616 -14.25 20.21 -5.97
CA ALA A 616 -12.83 20.53 -5.80
C ALA A 616 -12.17 19.76 -4.65
N ILE A 617 -12.98 19.31 -3.69
CA ILE A 617 -12.56 18.45 -2.58
C ILE A 617 -13.16 17.03 -2.65
N GLY A 618 -13.59 16.61 -3.84
CA GLY A 618 -14.08 15.27 -4.10
C GLY A 618 -15.54 14.99 -3.67
N VAL A 619 -16.30 16.02 -3.24
CA VAL A 619 -17.72 15.85 -2.82
C VAL A 619 -18.62 15.78 -4.04
N LYS A 620 -19.47 14.77 -4.10
CA LYS A 620 -20.47 14.62 -5.17
C LYS A 620 -21.71 15.48 -4.90
N LYS A 621 -22.37 15.94 -5.97
CA LYS A 621 -23.66 16.68 -5.90
C LYS A 621 -24.79 15.91 -5.21
N THR A 622 -24.65 14.61 -5.12
CA THR A 622 -25.62 13.70 -4.48
C THR A 622 -25.52 13.65 -2.96
N LEU A 623 -24.48 14.25 -2.35
CA LEU A 623 -24.34 14.25 -0.89
C LEU A 623 -25.43 15.13 -0.27
N VAL A 624 -26.41 14.51 0.35
CA VAL A 624 -27.42 15.17 1.18
C VAL A 624 -26.83 15.59 2.54
N PRO A 625 -27.44 16.49 3.29
CA PRO A 625 -26.97 16.84 4.63
C PRO A 625 -26.87 15.61 5.54
N VAL A 626 -25.67 15.35 6.05
CA VAL A 626 -25.34 14.25 6.97
C VAL A 626 -24.74 14.79 8.26
N ASN A 627 -25.00 14.14 9.37
CA ASN A 627 -24.40 14.50 10.65
C ASN A 627 -22.88 14.43 10.55
N THR A 628 -22.24 15.45 11.11
CA THR A 628 -20.78 15.64 11.06
C THR A 628 -20.23 15.70 12.48
N TYR A 629 -19.21 14.89 12.73
CA TYR A 629 -18.60 14.74 14.05
C TYR A 629 -17.12 15.11 13.99
N ILE A 630 -16.63 15.80 15.02
CA ILE A 630 -15.19 15.99 15.21
C ILE A 630 -14.61 14.74 15.86
N ILE A 631 -13.57 14.16 15.27
CA ILE A 631 -12.89 12.97 15.77
C ILE A 631 -11.47 13.25 16.27
N LEU A 632 -10.91 14.38 15.87
CA LEU A 632 -9.68 14.93 16.40
C LEU A 632 -9.78 16.47 16.46
N PRO A 633 -9.45 17.12 17.61
CA PRO A 633 -9.14 16.53 18.89
C PRO A 633 -10.34 15.78 19.50
N TYR A 634 -10.09 14.84 20.39
CA TYR A 634 -11.16 14.16 21.12
C TYR A 634 -12.01 15.17 21.89
N THR A 635 -13.33 15.01 21.82
CA THR A 635 -14.30 15.80 22.60
C THR A 635 -15.52 14.93 22.93
N ALA A 636 -16.08 15.12 24.13
CA ALA A 636 -17.29 14.42 24.57
C ALA A 636 -18.54 14.86 23.76
N ASP A 637 -18.59 16.12 23.32
CA ASP A 637 -19.60 16.65 22.42
C ASP A 637 -19.00 16.81 21.01
N ALA A 638 -19.08 15.74 20.25
CA ALA A 638 -18.45 15.64 18.94
C ALA A 638 -19.32 16.14 17.78
N LEU A 639 -20.63 16.31 17.95
CA LEU A 639 -21.55 16.73 16.89
C LEU A 639 -21.35 18.20 16.53
N CYS A 640 -20.99 18.46 15.27
CA CYS A 640 -20.76 19.80 14.75
C CYS A 640 -21.93 20.37 13.94
N GLY A 641 -22.92 19.55 13.59
CA GLY A 641 -24.03 19.89 12.72
C GLY A 641 -24.27 18.86 11.62
N ALA A 642 -25.10 19.21 10.66
CA ALA A 642 -25.37 18.40 9.47
C ALA A 642 -25.06 19.22 8.22
N TYR A 643 -24.28 18.63 7.28
CA TYR A 643 -23.81 19.31 6.08
C TYR A 643 -23.89 18.40 4.86
N GLY A 644 -24.18 19.01 3.70
CA GLY A 644 -24.27 18.35 2.41
C GLY A 644 -23.52 19.12 1.31
N TYR A 645 -23.70 18.70 0.08
CA TYR A 645 -23.10 19.38 -1.06
C TYR A 645 -23.49 20.86 -1.14
N GLY A 646 -22.49 21.73 -1.36
CA GLY A 646 -22.66 23.18 -1.45
C GLY A 646 -22.58 23.92 -0.11
N ASP A 647 -22.67 23.21 1.01
CA ASP A 647 -22.61 23.83 2.33
C ASP A 647 -21.22 24.36 2.67
N LYS A 648 -21.19 25.33 3.58
CA LYS A 648 -20.01 26.03 4.08
C LYS A 648 -19.84 25.77 5.56
N VAL A 649 -18.79 25.05 5.91
CA VAL A 649 -18.43 24.76 7.30
C VAL A 649 -17.36 25.75 7.75
N LYS A 650 -17.68 26.61 8.72
CA LYS A 650 -16.72 27.55 9.32
C LYS A 650 -15.97 26.85 10.45
N VAL A 651 -14.65 26.91 10.41
CA VAL A 651 -13.77 26.24 11.37
C VAL A 651 -12.70 27.22 11.85
N THR A 652 -12.56 27.35 13.16
CA THR A 652 -11.43 28.06 13.78
C THR A 652 -10.37 27.02 14.18
N LEU A 653 -9.12 27.29 13.84
CA LEU A 653 -7.98 26.42 14.10
C LEU A 653 -6.93 27.20 14.91
N LYS A 654 -6.56 26.68 16.07
CA LYS A 654 -5.45 27.18 16.88
C LYS A 654 -4.13 27.07 16.10
N PRO A 655 -3.04 27.72 16.57
CA PRO A 655 -1.71 27.56 15.99
C PRO A 655 -1.33 26.08 15.90
N TYR A 656 -0.92 25.64 14.70
CA TYR A 656 -0.49 24.26 14.39
C TYR A 656 -1.52 23.16 14.68
N GLU A 657 -2.79 23.50 14.90
CA GLU A 657 -3.85 22.54 15.18
C GLU A 657 -4.26 21.78 13.91
N THR A 658 -4.50 20.49 14.08
CA THR A 658 -5.26 19.67 13.13
C THR A 658 -6.61 19.34 13.72
N LYS A 659 -7.68 19.54 12.93
CA LYS A 659 -9.04 19.04 13.23
C LYS A 659 -9.43 18.04 12.16
N ILE A 660 -10.03 16.93 12.60
CA ILE A 660 -10.53 15.89 11.68
C ILE A 660 -12.02 15.73 11.92
N PHE A 661 -12.77 15.81 10.84
CA PHE A 661 -14.22 15.71 10.81
C PHE A 661 -14.65 14.44 10.08
N HIS A 662 -15.69 13.79 10.57
CA HIS A 662 -16.32 12.65 9.93
C HIS A 662 -17.77 13.02 9.57
N PHE A 663 -18.05 13.07 8.29
CA PHE A 663 -19.36 13.35 7.69
C PHE A 663 -20.07 12.03 7.43
N GLY A 664 -21.30 11.87 7.93
CA GLY A 664 -22.12 10.70 7.65
C GLY A 664 -21.66 9.41 8.35
N LYS A 665 -20.90 9.53 9.44
CA LYS A 665 -20.46 8.37 10.22
C LYS A 665 -21.64 7.50 10.63
N SER A 666 -21.59 6.22 10.27
CA SER A 666 -22.59 5.23 10.67
C SER A 666 -22.41 4.80 12.13
N ALA A 667 -23.52 4.66 12.85
CA ALA A 667 -23.47 4.10 14.20
C ALA A 667 -23.04 2.63 14.16
N LYS A 668 -22.08 2.30 15.02
CA LYS A 668 -21.69 0.90 15.28
C LYS A 668 -22.13 0.54 16.69
N GLN A 669 -22.65 -0.67 16.89
CA GLN A 669 -22.95 -1.16 18.22
C GLN A 669 -21.66 -1.13 19.07
N LEU A 670 -21.74 -0.52 20.23
CA LEU A 670 -20.64 -0.45 21.17
C LEU A 670 -20.45 -1.80 21.86
N LYS A 671 -19.22 -2.32 21.84
CA LYS A 671 -18.90 -3.64 22.42
C LYS A 671 -17.55 -3.59 23.13
N ALA A 672 -17.46 -4.25 24.25
CA ALA A 672 -16.19 -4.60 24.85
C ALA A 672 -15.46 -5.63 23.95
N THR A 673 -14.20 -5.37 23.66
CA THR A 673 -13.34 -6.25 22.84
C THR A 673 -12.22 -6.89 23.63
N PHE A 674 -11.96 -6.39 24.82
CA PHE A 674 -10.99 -6.96 25.75
C PHE A 674 -11.40 -6.64 27.20
N LEU A 675 -11.24 -7.60 28.09
CA LEU A 675 -11.53 -7.51 29.51
C LEU A 675 -10.41 -8.21 30.28
N LYS A 676 -9.86 -7.53 31.29
CA LYS A 676 -8.86 -8.10 32.18
C LYS A 676 -8.99 -7.49 33.57
N ALA A 677 -9.21 -8.30 34.58
CA ALA A 677 -9.07 -7.88 35.96
C ALA A 677 -7.59 -7.69 36.26
N LEU A 678 -7.20 -6.50 36.71
CA LEU A 678 -5.82 -6.18 37.04
C LEU A 678 -5.50 -6.54 38.51
N ASP A 679 -6.48 -6.42 39.38
CA ASP A 679 -6.49 -6.82 40.77
C ASP A 679 -7.93 -7.13 41.23
N SER A 680 -8.16 -7.34 42.50
CA SER A 680 -9.48 -7.73 43.05
C SER A 680 -10.61 -6.69 42.86
N ARG A 681 -10.30 -5.47 42.43
CA ARG A 681 -11.26 -4.38 42.26
C ARG A 681 -11.09 -3.59 40.96
N THR A 682 -10.06 -3.85 40.21
CA THR A 682 -9.70 -3.04 39.04
C THR A 682 -9.85 -3.84 37.75
N LEU A 683 -10.66 -3.32 36.84
CA LEU A 683 -10.91 -3.91 35.51
C LEU A 683 -10.35 -3.01 34.42
N LYS A 684 -9.53 -3.59 33.53
CA LYS A 684 -9.16 -2.99 32.24
C LYS A 684 -10.14 -3.46 31.18
N ILE A 685 -10.78 -2.54 30.50
CA ILE A 685 -11.74 -2.81 29.44
C ILE A 685 -11.41 -2.02 28.17
N THR A 686 -11.38 -2.67 27.01
CA THR A 686 -11.21 -1.99 25.71
C THR A 686 -12.47 -2.15 24.91
N PHE A 687 -12.95 -1.06 24.30
CA PHE A 687 -14.12 -1.03 23.43
C PHE A 687 -13.73 -1.05 21.97
N ASN A 688 -14.69 -1.39 21.13
CA ASN A 688 -14.49 -1.47 19.68
C ASN A 688 -14.42 -0.10 18.96
N GLN A 689 -14.66 0.98 19.66
CA GLN A 689 -14.61 2.36 19.15
C GLN A 689 -14.36 3.36 20.29
N THR A 690 -14.10 4.61 19.94
CA THR A 690 -13.93 5.72 20.90
C THR A 690 -15.19 5.88 21.74
N VAL A 691 -14.99 6.04 23.06
CA VAL A 691 -16.07 6.14 24.04
C VAL A 691 -15.98 7.43 24.85
N ASN A 692 -17.15 7.88 25.32
CA ASN A 692 -17.27 8.87 26.36
C ASN A 692 -17.73 8.18 27.65
N THR A 693 -16.93 8.30 28.70
CA THR A 693 -17.13 7.63 29.99
C THR A 693 -17.57 8.60 31.11
N GLU A 694 -17.89 9.86 30.78
CA GLU A 694 -18.21 10.92 31.74
C GLU A 694 -19.32 10.54 32.72
N ASN A 695 -20.36 9.82 32.24
CA ASN A 695 -21.51 9.41 33.01
C ASN A 695 -21.60 7.89 33.23
N LEU A 696 -20.49 7.17 32.97
CA LEU A 696 -20.47 5.72 33.10
C LEU A 696 -20.76 5.29 34.53
N THR A 697 -21.72 4.40 34.68
CA THR A 697 -22.10 3.76 35.96
C THR A 697 -22.14 2.25 35.81
N CYS A 698 -22.13 1.54 36.94
CA CYS A 698 -22.30 0.10 36.98
C CYS A 698 -23.41 -0.26 37.99
N LYS A 699 -24.28 -1.19 37.63
CA LYS A 699 -25.42 -1.56 38.48
C LYS A 699 -24.98 -2.38 39.70
N GLU A 700 -24.07 -3.30 39.53
CA GLU A 700 -23.71 -4.32 40.52
C GLU A 700 -22.65 -3.85 41.50
N ASN A 701 -21.81 -2.89 41.07
CA ASN A 701 -20.69 -2.42 41.87
C ASN A 701 -20.43 -0.91 41.62
N GLU A 702 -20.19 -0.14 42.67
CA GLU A 702 -19.99 1.29 42.55
C GLU A 702 -18.57 1.59 42.00
N ILE A 703 -18.50 2.46 40.98
CA ILE A 703 -17.23 2.91 40.40
C ILE A 703 -16.60 3.95 41.34
N GLU A 704 -15.42 3.66 41.90
CA GLU A 704 -14.64 4.58 42.74
C GLU A 704 -13.69 5.44 41.87
N LYS A 705 -13.05 4.86 40.87
CA LYS A 705 -12.12 5.55 39.99
C LYS A 705 -12.31 5.06 38.55
N LEU A 706 -12.27 6.00 37.62
CA LEU A 706 -12.31 5.72 36.19
C LEU A 706 -11.23 6.54 35.50
N GLU A 707 -10.45 5.86 34.65
CA GLU A 707 -9.40 6.46 33.85
C GLU A 707 -9.58 6.00 32.41
N LEU A 708 -9.87 6.92 31.48
CA LEU A 708 -9.89 6.68 30.06
C LEU A 708 -8.47 6.84 29.51
N LEU A 709 -7.93 5.78 28.88
CA LEU A 709 -6.55 5.79 28.42
C LEU A 709 -6.37 6.58 27.11
N ALA A 710 -5.14 6.71 26.69
CA ALA A 710 -4.73 7.53 25.56
C ALA A 710 -5.34 7.14 24.20
N ASP A 711 -5.86 5.94 24.02
CA ASP A 711 -6.59 5.53 22.82
C ASP A 711 -8.05 6.01 22.77
N TYR A 712 -8.57 6.53 23.88
CA TYR A 712 -10.00 6.85 24.07
C TYR A 712 -10.94 5.67 23.81
N MET A 713 -10.43 4.46 23.86
CA MET A 713 -11.16 3.21 23.71
C MET A 713 -10.96 2.29 24.90
N THR A 714 -9.91 2.48 25.68
CA THR A 714 -9.58 1.63 26.84
C THR A 714 -9.80 2.41 28.12
N ALA A 715 -10.59 1.82 29.03
CA ALA A 715 -10.82 2.36 30.37
C ALA A 715 -10.23 1.42 31.44
N ILE A 716 -9.67 2.01 32.48
CA ILE A 716 -9.32 1.35 33.75
C ILE A 716 -10.37 1.79 34.76
N ILE A 717 -11.11 0.85 35.31
CA ILE A 717 -12.21 1.09 36.22
C ILE A 717 -11.91 0.41 37.53
N THR A 718 -11.80 1.17 38.63
CA THR A 718 -11.68 0.63 39.98
C THR A 718 -13.03 0.70 40.67
N PHE A 719 -13.47 -0.41 41.20
CA PHE A 719 -14.75 -0.57 41.87
C PHE A 719 -14.58 -0.56 43.41
N ARG A 720 -15.67 -0.30 44.12
CA ARG A 720 -15.69 -0.24 45.57
C ARG A 720 -15.50 -1.62 46.22
N ASN A 721 -16.17 -2.65 45.70
CA ASN A 721 -16.13 -3.99 46.26
C ASN A 721 -15.24 -4.91 45.41
N ASP A 722 -14.63 -5.88 46.11
CA ASP A 722 -13.84 -6.92 45.45
C ASP A 722 -14.69 -7.74 44.46
N PHE A 723 -14.04 -8.26 43.45
CA PHE A 723 -14.65 -9.17 42.47
C PHE A 723 -14.83 -10.57 43.06
N ASP A 724 -15.96 -11.18 42.71
CA ASP A 724 -16.13 -12.63 42.85
C ASP A 724 -15.32 -13.39 41.82
N ARG A 725 -15.26 -14.70 41.95
CA ARG A 725 -14.58 -15.54 40.95
C ARG A 725 -15.21 -15.38 39.54
N MET A 726 -16.56 -15.35 39.45
CA MET A 726 -17.26 -15.08 38.21
C MET A 726 -18.06 -13.80 38.36
N ASN A 727 -17.81 -12.86 37.46
CA ASN A 727 -18.42 -11.54 37.52
C ASN A 727 -19.30 -11.27 36.31
N THR A 728 -20.45 -10.70 36.55
CA THR A 728 -21.29 -10.08 35.53
C THR A 728 -21.57 -8.66 35.98
N LEU A 729 -21.09 -7.72 35.21
CA LEU A 729 -21.28 -6.29 35.49
C LEU A 729 -22.09 -5.66 34.35
N THR A 730 -23.07 -4.85 34.69
CA THR A 730 -23.85 -4.06 33.75
C THR A 730 -23.36 -2.63 33.74
N LEU A 731 -22.59 -2.28 32.71
CA LEU A 731 -22.14 -0.90 32.48
C LEU A 731 -23.31 -0.11 31.87
N CYS A 732 -23.65 1.02 32.47
CA CYS A 732 -24.76 1.90 32.06
C CYS A 732 -24.22 3.27 31.66
N ASP A 733 -24.95 3.94 30.74
CA ASP A 733 -24.64 5.30 30.27
C ASP A 733 -23.26 5.44 29.59
N LEU A 734 -22.75 4.33 29.07
CA LEU A 734 -21.60 4.35 28.18
C LEU A 734 -22.02 4.93 26.84
N LYS A 735 -21.35 5.98 26.38
CA LYS A 735 -21.67 6.66 25.10
C LYS A 735 -20.56 6.46 24.09
N ASP A 736 -20.98 6.32 22.82
CA ASP A 736 -20.06 6.47 21.70
C ASP A 736 -19.82 7.96 21.39
N ILE A 737 -18.92 8.24 20.45
CA ILE A 737 -18.62 9.62 20.00
C ILE A 737 -19.84 10.32 19.37
N MET A 738 -20.85 9.58 18.92
CA MET A 738 -22.08 10.11 18.34
C MET A 738 -23.13 10.48 19.41
N GLY A 739 -22.85 10.18 20.67
CA GLY A 739 -23.74 10.42 21.79
C GLY A 739 -24.80 9.35 22.01
N ASN A 740 -24.75 8.24 21.27
CA ASN A 740 -25.63 7.10 21.52
C ASN A 740 -25.23 6.45 22.84
N SER A 741 -26.18 6.33 23.76
CA SER A 741 -25.97 5.68 25.05
C SER A 741 -26.35 4.20 24.95
N GLU A 742 -25.47 3.35 25.41
CA GLU A 742 -25.72 1.90 25.51
C GLU A 742 -25.47 1.41 26.94
N SER A 743 -26.21 0.38 27.31
CA SER A 743 -25.96 -0.40 28.53
C SER A 743 -25.59 -1.80 28.10
N GLY A 744 -24.50 -2.31 28.58
CA GLY A 744 -23.95 -3.62 28.15
C GLY A 744 -23.49 -4.45 29.34
N GLU A 745 -23.81 -5.76 29.29
CA GLU A 745 -23.22 -6.72 30.22
C GLU A 745 -21.79 -7.08 29.78
N VAL A 746 -20.89 -7.08 30.75
CA VAL A 746 -19.53 -7.59 30.62
C VAL A 746 -19.36 -8.74 31.61
N LYS A 747 -18.79 -9.85 31.14
CA LYS A 747 -18.55 -11.06 31.93
C LYS A 747 -17.06 -11.38 31.94
N PHE A 748 -16.52 -11.62 33.11
CA PHE A 748 -15.12 -11.96 33.27
C PHE A 748 -14.91 -12.78 34.55
N ASP A 749 -13.84 -13.53 34.58
CA ASP A 749 -13.40 -14.24 35.78
C ASP A 749 -12.24 -13.50 36.41
N TYR A 750 -12.24 -13.48 37.73
CA TYR A 750 -11.13 -12.98 38.53
C TYR A 750 -10.40 -14.14 39.23
N TYR A 751 -9.11 -14.19 39.13
CA TYR A 751 -8.23 -15.12 39.80
C TYR A 751 -7.08 -14.37 40.47
N GLU A 752 -6.90 -14.59 41.75
CA GLU A 752 -5.73 -14.12 42.42
C GLU A 752 -4.46 -14.78 41.82
N ASN A 753 -3.45 -13.99 41.47
CA ASN A 753 -2.26 -14.42 40.76
C ASN A 753 -2.50 -14.97 39.33
N HIS A 754 -3.67 -14.76 38.73
CA HIS A 754 -4.03 -15.21 37.38
C HIS A 754 -3.92 -16.72 37.12
N GLU A 755 -3.60 -17.53 38.16
CA GLU A 755 -3.54 -18.98 38.01
C GLU A 755 -4.96 -19.59 37.98
N VAL A 756 -5.27 -20.37 36.92
CA VAL A 756 -6.59 -20.97 36.74
C VAL A 756 -6.53 -22.50 36.80
N THR A 757 -7.59 -23.10 37.26
CA THR A 757 -7.65 -24.55 37.47
C THR A 757 -8.56 -25.26 36.44
N GLU A 758 -9.51 -24.55 35.83
CA GLU A 758 -10.61 -25.18 35.09
C GLU A 758 -10.63 -24.85 33.59
N GLY A 759 -9.92 -23.85 33.12
CA GLY A 759 -9.91 -23.49 31.70
C GLY A 759 -9.89 -21.98 31.44
N PHE A 760 -9.81 -21.58 30.17
CA PHE A 760 -9.67 -20.19 29.73
C PHE A 760 -11.01 -19.64 29.20
N TYR A 761 -11.19 -18.33 29.34
CA TYR A 761 -12.39 -17.60 28.98
C TYR A 761 -12.15 -16.45 27.99
N GLY A 762 -13.11 -16.16 27.13
CA GLY A 762 -13.11 -15.00 26.28
C GLY A 762 -12.12 -15.09 25.11
N ASP A 763 -11.77 -13.97 24.54
CA ASP A 763 -10.76 -13.84 23.47
C ASP A 763 -9.42 -13.33 24.00
N GLY A 764 -9.19 -13.47 25.30
CA GLY A 764 -8.04 -12.95 26.03
C GLY A 764 -6.75 -13.74 25.85
N GLU A 765 -5.76 -13.28 26.56
CA GLU A 765 -4.45 -13.88 26.68
C GLU A 765 -4.42 -15.01 27.73
N PHE A 766 -3.58 -16.02 27.48
CA PHE A 766 -3.37 -17.08 28.47
C PHE A 766 -2.00 -17.75 28.29
N THR A 767 -1.58 -18.49 29.35
CA THR A 767 -0.34 -19.27 29.33
C THR A 767 -0.55 -20.66 29.89
N ILE A 768 0.04 -21.65 29.26
CA ILE A 768 0.16 -23.04 29.74
C ILE A 768 1.63 -23.32 30.00
N LYS A 769 2.02 -23.60 31.24
CA LYS A 769 3.35 -24.11 31.59
C LYS A 769 3.32 -25.61 31.82
N ALA A 770 4.33 -26.31 31.35
CA ALA A 770 4.49 -27.73 31.63
C ALA A 770 5.96 -28.13 31.78
N THR A 771 6.24 -29.07 32.70
CA THR A 771 7.54 -29.72 32.79
C THR A 771 7.46 -31.08 32.14
N LEU A 772 8.25 -31.31 31.10
CA LEU A 772 8.22 -32.53 30.31
C LEU A 772 9.55 -33.28 30.39
N ASP A 773 9.51 -34.61 30.32
CA ASP A 773 10.69 -35.47 30.15
C ASP A 773 10.70 -36.10 28.76
N LYS A 774 11.78 -36.73 28.37
CA LYS A 774 11.97 -37.35 27.06
C LYS A 774 10.97 -38.47 26.73
N ASN A 775 10.19 -38.94 27.70
CA ASN A 775 9.19 -39.95 27.51
C ASN A 775 7.77 -39.35 27.39
N ALA A 776 7.63 -38.05 27.50
CA ALA A 776 6.36 -37.34 27.38
C ALA A 776 5.69 -37.63 26.02
N LYS A 777 4.42 -38.08 26.03
CA LYS A 777 3.63 -38.42 24.85
C LYS A 777 2.17 -38.11 25.06
N GLY A 778 1.47 -37.78 23.98
CA GLY A 778 0.02 -37.59 23.99
C GLY A 778 -0.41 -36.22 24.50
N GLU A 779 -1.65 -36.11 24.90
CA GLU A 779 -2.25 -34.85 25.35
C GLU A 779 -1.72 -34.45 26.73
N LEU A 780 -1.37 -33.19 26.88
CA LEU A 780 -0.99 -32.54 28.14
C LEU A 780 -2.15 -31.75 28.71
N TYR A 781 -2.82 -31.01 27.82
CA TYR A 781 -3.99 -30.18 28.12
C TYR A 781 -4.96 -30.16 26.96
N ARG A 782 -6.26 -30.16 27.24
CA ARG A 782 -7.31 -29.96 26.25
C ARG A 782 -8.52 -29.27 26.88
N GLN A 783 -9.01 -28.21 26.17
CA GLN A 783 -10.26 -27.53 26.47
C GLN A 783 -11.17 -27.62 25.25
N GLY A 784 -12.05 -28.60 25.21
CA GLY A 784 -12.90 -28.89 24.08
C GLY A 784 -12.12 -29.03 22.76
N ASN A 785 -12.58 -28.36 21.74
CA ASN A 785 -11.87 -28.20 20.46
C ASN A 785 -11.14 -26.85 20.34
N GLU A 786 -11.17 -26.03 21.39
CA GLU A 786 -10.72 -24.66 21.36
C GLU A 786 -9.23 -24.52 21.67
N VAL A 787 -8.74 -25.24 22.70
CA VAL A 787 -7.32 -25.19 23.13
C VAL A 787 -6.78 -26.59 23.35
N TYR A 788 -5.62 -26.89 22.80
CA TYR A 788 -4.93 -28.14 23.03
C TYR A 788 -3.41 -27.98 23.06
N LEU A 789 -2.78 -28.79 23.92
CA LEU A 789 -1.34 -28.93 24.04
C LEU A 789 -1.02 -30.43 24.12
N GLN A 790 -0.18 -30.92 23.22
CA GLN A 790 0.18 -32.33 23.15
C GLN A 790 1.61 -32.54 22.68
N VAL A 791 2.14 -33.73 22.95
CA VAL A 791 3.43 -34.20 22.42
C VAL A 791 3.20 -35.31 21.40
N SER A 792 3.74 -35.13 20.19
CA SER A 792 3.70 -36.07 19.09
C SER A 792 5.09 -36.22 18.48
N ASP A 793 5.56 -37.48 18.43
CA ASP A 793 6.90 -37.83 17.89
C ASP A 793 8.07 -36.98 18.47
N GLY A 794 7.96 -36.64 19.76
CA GLY A 794 8.94 -35.82 20.46
C GLY A 794 8.87 -34.31 20.18
N HIS A 795 7.92 -33.86 19.38
CA HIS A 795 7.63 -32.46 19.16
C HIS A 795 6.38 -32.02 19.95
N ILE A 796 6.32 -30.73 20.25
CA ILE A 796 5.19 -30.14 20.96
C ILE A 796 4.27 -29.51 19.94
N LEU A 797 3.00 -29.86 20.01
CA LEU A 797 1.93 -29.24 19.23
C LEU A 797 1.01 -28.46 20.18
N PHE A 798 0.94 -27.14 19.98
CA PHE A 798 0.06 -26.23 20.67
C PHE A 798 -0.93 -25.61 19.69
N GLY A 799 -2.22 -25.71 19.97
CA GLY A 799 -3.24 -25.19 19.09
C GLY A 799 -4.36 -24.45 19.80
N VAL A 800 -4.91 -23.46 19.09
CA VAL A 800 -6.09 -22.69 19.48
C VAL A 800 -7.01 -22.57 18.25
N GLY A 801 -8.20 -23.11 18.35
CA GLY A 801 -9.13 -23.20 17.24
C GLY A 801 -8.55 -24.00 16.07
N LEU A 802 -8.49 -23.37 14.91
CA LEU A 802 -7.95 -24.00 13.69
C LEU A 802 -6.44 -23.76 13.51
N THR A 803 -5.85 -22.92 14.34
CA THR A 803 -4.42 -22.59 14.26
C THR A 803 -3.61 -23.41 15.26
N SER A 804 -2.46 -23.88 14.83
CA SER A 804 -1.52 -24.59 15.70
C SER A 804 -0.08 -24.34 15.32
N VAL A 805 0.80 -24.44 16.30
CA VAL A 805 2.25 -24.38 16.15
C VAL A 805 2.87 -25.72 16.56
N LEU A 806 3.83 -26.18 15.78
CA LEU A 806 4.63 -27.36 16.05
C LEU A 806 6.07 -26.93 16.35
N SER A 807 6.60 -27.39 17.50
CA SER A 807 7.97 -27.01 17.91
C SER A 807 9.03 -27.47 16.88
N TYR A 808 10.02 -26.64 16.64
CA TYR A 808 11.22 -27.04 15.89
C TYR A 808 12.08 -28.00 16.72
N ALA A 809 12.27 -27.67 18.01
CA ALA A 809 13.03 -28.52 18.90
C ALA A 809 12.26 -29.79 19.27
N ARG A 810 13.02 -30.89 19.40
CA ARG A 810 12.52 -32.15 19.98
C ARG A 810 12.80 -32.21 21.46
N ILE A 811 11.94 -32.91 22.20
CA ILE A 811 12.15 -33.21 23.61
C ILE A 811 13.16 -34.34 23.71
N GLU A 812 14.42 -34.01 24.02
CA GLU A 812 15.50 -34.98 24.19
C GLU A 812 15.86 -35.20 25.67
N ASP A 813 15.48 -34.28 26.56
CA ASP A 813 15.73 -34.29 27.98
C ASP A 813 14.56 -33.64 28.75
N VAL A 814 14.70 -33.36 30.02
CA VAL A 814 13.72 -32.60 30.78
C VAL A 814 13.69 -31.15 30.28
N VAL A 815 12.52 -30.72 29.84
CA VAL A 815 12.31 -29.32 29.34
C VAL A 815 11.22 -28.61 30.11
N GLN A 816 11.44 -27.31 30.31
CA GLN A 816 10.41 -26.38 30.74
C GLN A 816 9.70 -25.84 29.51
N LEU A 817 8.43 -26.19 29.32
CA LEU A 817 7.60 -25.72 28.24
C LEU A 817 6.74 -24.56 28.72
N THR A 818 6.66 -23.51 27.91
CA THR A 818 5.68 -22.44 28.07
C THR A 818 4.98 -22.18 26.74
N ALA A 819 3.66 -22.41 26.68
CA ALA A 819 2.80 -22.13 25.55
C ALA A 819 1.94 -20.91 25.87
N VAL A 820 2.05 -19.85 25.08
CA VAL A 820 1.43 -18.55 25.33
C VAL A 820 0.51 -18.21 24.16
N ARG A 821 -0.70 -17.74 24.48
CA ARG A 821 -1.52 -16.95 23.56
C ARG A 821 -1.48 -15.51 24.01
N GLU A 822 -0.97 -14.64 23.16
CA GLU A 822 -0.88 -13.23 23.46
C GLU A 822 -2.16 -12.47 23.12
N ARG A 823 -2.31 -11.27 23.66
CA ARG A 823 -3.47 -10.39 23.45
C ARG A 823 -3.69 -10.08 21.97
N ASN A 824 -2.63 -9.96 21.18
CA ASN A 824 -2.67 -9.74 19.74
C ASN A 824 -3.07 -11.01 18.93
N GLY A 825 -3.30 -12.14 19.60
CA GLY A 825 -3.69 -13.41 19.01
C GLY A 825 -2.54 -14.29 18.54
N VAL A 826 -1.27 -13.94 18.83
CA VAL A 826 -0.13 -14.77 18.45
C VAL A 826 0.04 -15.91 19.44
N LEU A 827 0.18 -17.13 18.92
CA LEU A 827 0.62 -18.30 19.70
C LEU A 827 2.12 -18.34 19.71
N LYS A 828 2.72 -18.57 20.88
CA LYS A 828 4.17 -18.71 21.04
C LYS A 828 4.49 -19.94 21.88
N LEU A 829 5.49 -20.69 21.45
CA LEU A 829 6.08 -21.79 22.22
C LEU A 829 7.48 -21.42 22.65
N TYR A 830 7.73 -21.56 23.95
CA TYR A 830 9.06 -21.39 24.54
C TYR A 830 9.51 -22.72 25.13
N ILE A 831 10.74 -23.10 24.85
CA ILE A 831 11.39 -24.30 25.40
C ILE A 831 12.60 -23.83 26.21
N ASN A 832 12.61 -24.15 27.52
CA ASN A 832 13.63 -23.68 28.45
C ASN A 832 13.84 -22.17 28.42
N GLY A 833 12.74 -21.40 28.32
CA GLY A 833 12.75 -19.94 28.27
C GLY A 833 13.17 -19.34 26.93
N VAL A 834 13.45 -20.16 25.89
CA VAL A 834 13.82 -19.69 24.54
C VAL A 834 12.62 -19.82 23.63
N LEU A 835 12.29 -18.75 22.90
CA LEU A 835 11.24 -18.77 21.87
C LEU A 835 11.62 -19.72 20.74
N ASP A 836 10.83 -20.79 20.56
CA ASP A 836 11.06 -21.84 19.57
C ASP A 836 10.28 -21.57 18.28
N CYS A 837 8.97 -21.34 18.39
CA CYS A 837 8.11 -21.06 17.26
C CYS A 837 6.88 -20.22 17.67
N GLY A 838 6.19 -19.69 16.68
CA GLY A 838 4.95 -18.94 16.87
C GLY A 838 4.12 -18.87 15.59
N GLU A 839 2.84 -18.52 15.72
CA GLU A 839 1.90 -18.41 14.61
C GLU A 839 0.77 -17.44 14.99
N LYS A 840 0.27 -16.70 14.01
CA LYS A 840 -0.85 -15.78 14.16
C LYS A 840 -2.16 -16.56 14.12
N THR A 841 -2.99 -16.39 15.17
CA THR A 841 -4.32 -17.00 15.21
C THR A 841 -5.38 -16.06 14.63
N GLU A 842 -6.44 -16.64 14.10
CA GLU A 842 -7.69 -15.92 13.95
C GLU A 842 -8.30 -15.61 15.32
N ARG A 843 -9.15 -14.58 15.35
CA ARG A 843 -9.84 -14.21 16.59
C ARG A 843 -10.83 -15.31 16.98
N LEU A 844 -10.59 -15.95 18.12
CA LEU A 844 -11.43 -17.00 18.69
C LEU A 844 -11.91 -16.57 20.07
N TYR A 845 -13.21 -16.70 20.30
CA TYR A 845 -13.79 -16.54 21.62
C TYR A 845 -13.84 -17.89 22.33
N LEU A 846 -13.17 -17.99 23.46
CA LEU A 846 -13.14 -19.20 24.26
C LEU A 846 -14.42 -19.31 25.10
N SER A 847 -15.11 -20.45 25.01
CA SER A 847 -16.41 -20.67 25.62
C SER A 847 -16.37 -20.87 27.13
N GLY A 848 -15.17 -21.12 27.69
CA GLY A 848 -15.00 -21.48 29.09
C GLY A 848 -15.41 -22.93 29.42
N GLU A 849 -15.44 -23.80 28.42
CA GLU A 849 -15.54 -25.23 28.71
C GLU A 849 -14.42 -25.67 29.66
N LYS A 850 -14.73 -26.61 30.57
CA LYS A 850 -13.73 -27.11 31.49
C LYS A 850 -12.62 -27.82 30.73
N GLY A 851 -11.40 -27.34 30.93
CA GLY A 851 -10.19 -27.95 30.40
C GLY A 851 -9.79 -29.18 31.20
N LYS A 852 -9.20 -30.17 30.56
CA LYS A 852 -8.66 -31.36 31.15
C LYS A 852 -7.13 -31.31 31.12
N LYS A 853 -6.51 -31.35 32.30
CA LYS A 853 -5.07 -31.61 32.48
C LYS A 853 -4.86 -33.12 32.51
N TYR A 854 -3.97 -33.64 31.70
CA TYR A 854 -3.66 -35.06 31.68
C TYR A 854 -2.55 -35.46 32.67
N ASP A 855 -1.80 -34.47 33.16
CA ASP A 855 -0.87 -34.62 34.31
C ASP A 855 -0.98 -33.35 35.18
N GLU A 856 -1.84 -33.43 36.21
CA GLU A 856 -2.16 -32.31 37.07
C GLU A 856 -0.95 -31.72 37.83
N ASN A 857 0.08 -32.52 38.06
CA ASN A 857 1.27 -32.09 38.80
C ASN A 857 2.32 -31.38 37.90
N LYS A 858 2.17 -31.49 36.56
CA LYS A 858 3.13 -30.96 35.59
C LYS A 858 2.60 -29.78 34.77
N VAL A 859 1.28 -29.55 34.73
CA VAL A 859 0.64 -28.53 33.90
C VAL A 859 0.03 -27.42 34.76
N VAL A 860 0.49 -26.20 34.59
CA VAL A 860 -0.02 -25.00 35.28
C VAL A 860 -0.59 -24.06 34.23
N LEU A 861 -1.77 -23.49 34.50
CA LEU A 861 -2.51 -22.61 33.60
C LEU A 861 -2.58 -21.20 34.20
N TYR A 862 -2.36 -20.18 33.36
CA TYR A 862 -2.50 -18.78 33.74
C TYR A 862 -3.43 -18.07 32.75
N ASN A 863 -4.36 -17.28 33.26
CA ASN A 863 -5.25 -16.45 32.43
C ASN A 863 -4.58 -15.09 32.13
N GLU A 864 -3.33 -15.14 31.75
CA GLU A 864 -2.52 -14.02 31.27
C GLU A 864 -1.41 -14.54 30.34
N ALA A 865 -0.97 -13.72 29.40
CA ALA A 865 0.27 -13.95 28.69
C ALA A 865 1.44 -13.58 29.60
N LEU A 866 2.18 -14.55 30.06
CA LEU A 866 3.34 -14.29 30.90
C LEU A 866 4.42 -13.56 30.10
N PRO A 867 4.99 -12.47 30.63
CA PRO A 867 6.07 -11.75 29.95
C PRO A 867 7.32 -12.63 29.82
N TYR A 868 8.17 -12.30 28.86
CA TYR A 868 9.36 -13.08 28.50
C TYR A 868 10.27 -13.42 29.69
N ASP A 869 10.43 -12.51 30.67
CA ASP A 869 11.24 -12.71 31.86
C ASP A 869 10.61 -13.68 32.91
N ARG A 870 9.34 -14.06 32.71
CA ARG A 870 8.59 -15.02 33.52
C ARG A 870 8.28 -16.32 32.79
N VAL A 871 8.68 -16.42 31.53
CA VAL A 871 8.50 -17.59 30.66
C VAL A 871 9.60 -18.65 30.88
#